data_7c212b5994a039da649e504046898a1c
#
_entry.id   7c212b5994a039da649e504046898a1c
#
_cell.length_a   1.000
_cell.length_b   1.000
_cell.length_c   1.000
_cell.angle_alpha   90.00
_cell.angle_beta   90.00
_cell.angle_gamma   90.00
#
_symmetry.space_group_name_H-M   'P 1'
#
loop_
_entity.id
_entity.type
_entity.pdbx_description
1 polymer ?
#
loop_
_entity_poly.entity_id
_entity_poly.type
_entity_poly.pdbx_seq_one_letter_code
_entity_poly.pdbx_strand_id
1 'polypeptide(L)'
;MYFFKCALTIFFLSPSFSIVPPKNGKFSQELLTRFKKQEIGNDYGNLGWVNKINLRKQTTVRDAQLEFNIPVLLGKYADVSNTYFSANDYQNLLFDQNETGTMTEYYTEISYGNFLLDGETGGWYQSYLTQNEAVNQVKSYVSNIAALADADFNYGLYDNDGPDNIPNSGDDDGYVDGLVVVYPGCLDGDNNLWAHQSSLGNSKYVTNDLAPNGENIIVDTYMVCPELSAGLGQSCNTDLIFQMGTFAHEFGHVLGLPDLYDRNSNDGDSEGVGEWCLMASANWLGNNGDTPAHMSAWCKIELGWMNPTIISGFETSVPIAELATSPTAIKIWEDDYRSSRYFLIENRQKTGFDSGLNGEGILIYHVNENRSWGTNGWSMGPVNDDETDKMIDVECADGNLHLDNEINRGDVGDPFPGSSDNRNFNNFTNPSSIRNNGFQTNIRVDNISASDSVMYADMNSMSNSGYTLSYDENGIAATSITIGTDVQYSGVHFTSERGGFLTEIDFGLTYSGFWNTDLLSWEVMVYDDFSDQGIGNLLQIVSGNSDEGGWKTIPIDSIPISPDQDFFVAVKFYDNGYVYSFDNTGVFSERSYYSANGSTYYSDLSSYGDANIRAKLSTDIYNSVKKNHLSFPDEFSLYPNYPNPFNPKTNISFNLEHDAEIVLEIYDLKGRVIETIIDGNFNSGHHSITWNAEKYSSGVYFAMMSYKDFSQQQKMILLK
;
A
#
# COMPACT_ATOMS: atom_id res chain seq x y z
N MET A 1 -40.98 -30.11 21.52
CA MET A 1 -39.64 -30.48 22.04
C MET A 1 -38.71 -30.53 20.87
N TYR A 2 -38.20 -29.36 20.45
CA TYR A 2 -37.25 -29.19 19.32
C TYR A 2 -35.88 -28.88 19.92
N PHE A 3 -34.95 -29.80 19.70
CA PHE A 3 -33.54 -29.59 20.05
C PHE A 3 -32.87 -28.74 18.98
N PHE A 4 -32.44 -27.52 19.32
CA PHE A 4 -31.48 -26.73 18.55
C PHE A 4 -30.08 -27.35 18.77
N LYS A 5 -29.52 -27.95 17.74
CA LYS A 5 -28.09 -28.23 17.69
C LYS A 5 -27.36 -26.93 17.32
N CYS A 6 -26.75 -26.28 18.30
CA CYS A 6 -25.71 -25.31 18.07
C CYS A 6 -24.50 -26.07 17.49
N ALA A 7 -24.23 -25.92 16.23
CA ALA A 7 -22.94 -26.28 15.63
C ALA A 7 -21.92 -25.24 16.08
N LEU A 8 -21.05 -25.63 17.01
CA LEU A 8 -19.87 -24.85 17.38
C LEU A 8 -18.89 -25.02 16.21
N THR A 9 -18.82 -24.04 15.34
CA THR A 9 -17.77 -23.96 14.31
C THR A 9 -16.49 -23.56 15.03
N ILE A 10 -15.64 -24.54 15.32
CA ILE A 10 -14.29 -24.30 15.78
C ILE A 10 -13.50 -23.84 14.56
N PHE A 11 -13.21 -22.55 14.48
CA PHE A 11 -12.19 -22.04 13.57
C PHE A 11 -10.85 -22.58 14.05
N PHE A 12 -10.27 -23.47 13.29
CA PHE A 12 -8.87 -23.84 13.45
C PHE A 12 -8.03 -22.66 12.96
N LEU A 13 -7.46 -21.90 13.87
CA LEU A 13 -6.39 -20.95 13.57
C LEU A 13 -5.20 -21.77 13.07
N SER A 14 -4.72 -21.46 11.87
CA SER A 14 -3.48 -22.01 11.34
C SER A 14 -2.31 -21.61 12.25
N PRO A 15 -1.35 -22.48 12.51
CA PRO A 15 -0.16 -22.07 13.25
C PRO A 15 0.64 -21.06 12.45
N SER A 16 1.01 -19.95 13.06
CA SER A 16 1.91 -18.97 12.46
C SER A 16 3.36 -19.44 12.68
N PHE A 17 4.13 -19.47 11.60
CA PHE A 17 5.58 -19.71 11.66
C PHE A 17 6.28 -18.35 11.72
N SER A 18 7.40 -18.24 12.43
CA SER A 18 8.13 -16.99 12.58
C SER A 18 9.29 -16.82 11.62
N ILE A 19 9.79 -17.87 11.03
CA ILE A 19 10.74 -17.83 9.92
C ILE A 19 10.50 -18.98 8.96
N VAL A 20 10.72 -18.74 7.68
CA VAL A 20 10.77 -19.77 6.66
C VAL A 20 11.92 -20.76 6.96
N PRO A 21 11.73 -22.08 6.77
CA PRO A 21 12.82 -23.04 6.90
C PRO A 21 13.98 -22.71 5.96
N PRO A 22 15.25 -23.03 6.34
CA PRO A 22 16.37 -22.92 5.40
C PRO A 22 16.09 -23.69 4.11
N LYS A 23 16.66 -23.24 2.98
CA LYS A 23 16.50 -23.86 1.66
C LYS A 23 16.73 -25.39 1.72
N ASN A 24 15.74 -26.17 1.27
CA ASN A 24 15.63 -27.64 1.36
C ASN A 24 15.34 -28.22 2.77
N GLY A 25 15.12 -27.39 3.80
CA GLY A 25 14.60 -27.82 5.09
C GLY A 25 13.07 -27.94 5.06
N LYS A 26 12.51 -28.89 5.82
CA LYS A 26 11.08 -28.96 6.12
C LYS A 26 10.91 -28.95 7.63
N PHE A 27 9.85 -28.34 8.10
CA PHE A 27 9.50 -28.41 9.52
C PHE A 27 9.26 -29.87 9.95
N SER A 28 9.79 -30.27 11.11
CA SER A 28 9.49 -31.59 11.63
C SER A 28 8.01 -31.71 12.02
N GLN A 29 7.44 -32.94 11.94
CA GLN A 29 6.03 -33.14 12.32
C GLN A 29 5.80 -32.83 13.82
N GLU A 30 6.81 -32.93 14.67
CA GLU A 30 6.73 -32.54 16.06
C GLU A 30 6.65 -31.03 16.21
N LEU A 31 7.49 -30.28 15.49
CA LEU A 31 7.45 -28.82 15.43
C LEU A 31 6.12 -28.31 14.87
N LEU A 32 5.63 -28.88 13.76
CA LEU A 32 4.30 -28.58 13.21
C LEU A 32 3.18 -28.86 14.23
N THR A 33 3.32 -29.94 15.04
CA THR A 33 2.34 -30.23 16.07
C THR A 33 2.38 -29.20 17.20
N ARG A 34 3.54 -28.68 17.55
CA ARG A 34 3.71 -27.63 18.58
C ARG A 34 3.17 -26.30 18.11
N PHE A 35 3.42 -25.93 16.87
CA PHE A 35 2.77 -24.76 16.25
C PHE A 35 1.24 -24.89 16.28
N LYS A 36 0.69 -26.03 15.88
CA LYS A 36 -0.75 -26.32 15.94
C LYS A 36 -1.36 -26.21 17.34
N LYS A 37 -0.56 -26.42 18.39
CA LYS A 37 -1.00 -26.24 19.79
C LYS A 37 -0.85 -24.81 20.27
N GLN A 38 -0.38 -23.87 19.43
CA GLN A 38 -0.07 -22.49 19.82
C GLN A 38 1.00 -22.39 20.93
N GLU A 39 1.87 -23.38 21.04
CA GLU A 39 2.96 -23.40 22.03
C GLU A 39 4.15 -22.55 21.55
N ILE A 40 4.27 -22.38 20.23
CA ILE A 40 5.22 -21.52 19.54
C ILE A 40 4.45 -20.78 18.46
N GLY A 41 4.68 -19.52 18.27
CA GLY A 41 4.05 -18.74 17.23
C GLY A 41 4.18 -17.25 17.53
N ASN A 42 4.13 -16.45 16.52
CA ASN A 42 4.10 -15.02 16.65
C ASN A 42 2.81 -14.62 17.35
N ASP A 43 2.94 -14.15 18.57
CA ASP A 43 1.88 -13.41 19.23
C ASP A 43 2.25 -11.92 19.02
N TYR A 44 1.83 -11.36 17.92
CA TYR A 44 2.05 -9.95 17.60
C TYR A 44 1.30 -9.04 18.59
N GLY A 45 1.35 -9.42 19.85
CA GLY A 45 0.53 -8.93 20.95
C GLY A 45 0.68 -7.47 21.28
N ASN A 46 1.53 -6.72 20.58
CA ASN A 46 1.57 -5.29 20.70
C ASN A 46 1.83 -4.63 19.34
N LEU A 47 0.79 -4.53 18.52
CA LEU A 47 0.71 -3.64 17.35
C LEU A 47 1.00 -2.15 17.70
N GLY A 48 1.40 -1.89 18.95
CA GLY A 48 1.72 -0.57 19.46
C GLY A 48 2.77 0.14 18.62
N TRP A 49 3.79 -0.56 18.10
CA TRP A 49 4.90 0.08 17.40
C TRP A 49 4.52 0.68 16.06
N VAL A 50 3.81 -0.01 15.17
CA VAL A 50 3.35 0.59 13.90
C VAL A 50 2.43 1.77 14.17
N ASN A 51 1.53 1.64 15.15
CA ASN A 51 0.70 2.75 15.58
C ASN A 51 1.53 3.87 16.23
N LYS A 52 2.56 3.54 17.01
CA LYS A 52 3.49 4.50 17.63
C LYS A 52 4.39 5.16 16.58
N ILE A 53 4.94 4.43 15.61
CA ILE A 53 5.65 5.01 14.47
C ILE A 53 4.72 5.90 13.64
N ASN A 54 3.48 5.51 13.41
CA ASN A 54 2.49 6.34 12.70
C ASN A 54 2.06 7.56 13.49
N LEU A 55 1.95 7.50 14.81
CA LEU A 55 1.75 8.67 15.68
C LEU A 55 2.97 9.61 15.64
N ARG A 56 4.19 9.08 15.61
CA ARG A 56 5.42 9.88 15.41
C ARG A 56 5.47 10.56 14.04
N LYS A 57 4.95 9.93 12.98
CA LYS A 57 4.82 10.56 11.65
C LYS A 57 3.91 11.79 11.67
N GLN A 58 2.92 11.84 12.56
CA GLN A 58 1.98 12.97 12.69
C GLN A 58 2.53 14.13 13.52
N THR A 59 3.51 13.90 14.40
CA THR A 59 4.02 14.90 15.35
C THR A 59 5.29 15.62 14.91
N THR A 60 5.61 15.64 13.63
CA THR A 60 6.56 16.58 12.99
C THR A 60 7.77 17.02 13.79
N VAL A 61 8.89 16.34 13.74
CA VAL A 61 10.22 16.93 13.49
C VAL A 61 11.04 15.86 12.75
N ARG A 62 11.18 15.99 11.44
CA ARG A 62 11.85 15.03 10.55
C ARG A 62 13.39 15.10 10.55
N ASP A 63 14.01 15.74 11.51
CA ASP A 63 15.45 16.01 11.50
C ASP A 63 16.27 15.19 12.52
N ALA A 64 15.67 14.29 13.28
CA ALA A 64 16.40 13.42 14.20
C ALA A 64 16.30 11.94 13.77
N GLN A 65 17.45 11.28 13.69
CA GLN A 65 17.56 9.83 13.54
C GLN A 65 16.91 9.17 14.75
N LEU A 66 16.07 8.14 14.52
CA LEU A 66 15.48 7.37 15.61
C LEU A 66 16.52 6.38 16.14
N GLU A 67 16.97 6.57 17.36
CA GLU A 67 17.83 5.62 18.08
C GLU A 67 16.97 4.60 18.83
N PHE A 68 17.32 3.32 18.72
CA PHE A 68 16.60 2.21 19.31
C PHE A 68 17.56 1.20 19.89
N ASN A 69 17.43 0.90 21.19
CA ASN A 69 18.30 0.01 21.90
C ASN A 69 17.59 -1.29 22.29
N ILE A 70 18.26 -2.43 22.15
CA ILE A 70 17.74 -3.74 22.55
C ILE A 70 18.73 -4.49 23.45
N PRO A 71 18.26 -5.20 24.49
CA PRO A 71 19.10 -6.11 25.27
C PRO A 71 19.16 -7.48 24.60
N VAL A 72 20.36 -8.06 24.50
CA VAL A 72 20.62 -9.41 24.02
C VAL A 72 21.14 -10.27 25.17
N LEU A 73 20.37 -11.26 25.60
CA LEU A 73 20.69 -12.11 26.73
C LEU A 73 21.02 -13.51 26.27
N LEU A 74 22.19 -14.02 26.65
CA LEU A 74 22.56 -15.39 26.37
C LEU A 74 22.03 -16.32 27.52
N GLY A 75 20.99 -17.11 27.18
CA GLY A 75 20.32 -17.99 28.14
C GLY A 75 20.77 -19.43 27.99
N LYS A 76 21.14 -20.09 29.11
CA LYS A 76 21.64 -21.45 29.14
C LYS A 76 20.67 -22.37 29.88
N TYR A 77 20.36 -23.54 29.30
CA TYR A 77 19.51 -24.55 29.96
C TYR A 77 20.18 -25.20 31.15
N ALA A 78 19.41 -25.68 32.12
CA ALA A 78 19.93 -26.32 33.35
C ALA A 78 20.81 -27.55 33.08
N ASP A 79 20.52 -28.28 32.03
CA ASP A 79 21.20 -29.53 31.64
C ASP A 79 22.25 -29.35 30.53
N VAL A 80 22.49 -28.11 30.04
CA VAL A 80 23.54 -27.82 29.08
C VAL A 80 24.78 -27.28 29.80
N SER A 81 25.92 -27.90 29.59
CA SER A 81 27.20 -27.49 30.21
C SER A 81 28.04 -26.58 29.32
N ASN A 82 27.99 -26.79 28.02
CA ASN A 82 28.86 -26.09 27.05
C ASN A 82 28.07 -25.11 26.21
N THR A 83 28.67 -23.93 25.99
CA THR A 83 28.33 -22.92 25.00
C THR A 83 29.60 -22.61 24.22
N TYR A 84 29.48 -22.13 23.00
CA TYR A 84 30.59 -22.04 22.07
C TYR A 84 31.00 -20.59 21.77
N PHE A 85 30.04 -19.67 21.87
CA PHE A 85 30.25 -18.25 21.61
C PHE A 85 29.98 -17.39 22.86
N SER A 86 30.71 -16.32 23.02
CA SER A 86 30.60 -15.38 24.13
C SER A 86 29.66 -14.23 23.87
N ALA A 87 29.30 -13.46 24.89
CA ALA A 87 28.56 -12.19 24.73
C ALA A 87 29.26 -11.23 23.78
N ASN A 88 30.61 -11.17 23.82
CA ASN A 88 31.37 -10.31 22.91
C ASN A 88 31.29 -10.74 21.44
N ASP A 89 31.12 -12.06 21.16
CA ASP A 89 30.96 -12.53 19.79
C ASP A 89 29.61 -12.05 19.21
N TYR A 90 28.53 -12.06 20.04
CA TYR A 90 27.22 -11.50 19.65
C TYR A 90 27.20 -9.98 19.61
N GLN A 91 27.90 -9.30 20.52
CA GLN A 91 28.05 -7.85 20.49
C GLN A 91 28.68 -7.43 19.15
N ASN A 92 29.75 -8.11 18.74
CA ASN A 92 30.39 -7.84 17.45
C ASN A 92 29.49 -8.19 16.25
N LEU A 93 28.83 -9.34 16.28
CA LEU A 93 27.96 -9.78 15.20
C LEU A 93 26.79 -8.84 14.95
N LEU A 94 26.16 -8.38 16.03
CA LEU A 94 24.90 -7.64 15.94
C LEU A 94 25.10 -6.11 15.91
N PHE A 95 26.10 -5.58 16.62
CA PHE A 95 26.18 -4.14 16.84
C PHE A 95 27.51 -3.50 16.47
N ASP A 96 28.66 -4.08 16.88
CA ASP A 96 29.93 -3.35 16.83
C ASP A 96 30.69 -3.54 15.52
N GLN A 97 31.10 -4.77 15.20
CA GLN A 97 31.93 -5.04 14.02
C GLN A 97 31.86 -6.48 13.53
N ASN A 98 31.43 -6.65 12.27
CA ASN A 98 31.40 -7.93 11.58
C ASN A 98 31.83 -7.76 10.11
N GLU A 99 32.53 -8.76 9.53
CA GLU A 99 33.05 -8.69 8.14
C GLU A 99 31.96 -8.56 7.07
N THR A 100 30.78 -9.14 7.32
CA THR A 100 29.65 -9.15 6.41
C THR A 100 28.60 -8.07 6.72
N GLY A 101 28.89 -7.24 7.72
CA GLY A 101 27.98 -6.22 8.24
C GLY A 101 27.29 -6.67 9.53
N THR A 102 26.84 -5.70 10.32
CA THR A 102 26.11 -5.88 11.57
C THR A 102 24.62 -5.62 11.40
N MET A 103 23.82 -5.99 12.37
CA MET A 103 22.40 -5.63 12.43
C MET A 103 22.21 -4.09 12.50
N THR A 104 23.11 -3.40 13.20
CA THR A 104 23.16 -1.92 13.22
C THR A 104 23.38 -1.35 11.81
N GLU A 105 24.37 -1.85 11.09
CA GLU A 105 24.67 -1.40 9.72
C GLU A 105 23.52 -1.74 8.77
N TYR A 106 22.94 -2.94 8.91
CA TYR A 106 21.79 -3.38 8.12
C TYR A 106 20.61 -2.42 8.28
N TYR A 107 20.16 -2.18 9.53
CA TYR A 107 19.01 -1.31 9.76
C TYR A 107 19.30 0.16 9.42
N THR A 108 20.55 0.60 9.56
CA THR A 108 20.98 1.93 9.10
C THR A 108 20.88 2.06 7.58
N GLU A 109 21.36 1.06 6.81
CA GLU A 109 21.29 1.06 5.35
C GLU A 109 19.83 1.01 4.87
N ILE A 110 19.04 0.04 5.32
CA ILE A 110 17.69 -0.16 4.82
C ILE A 110 16.71 0.96 5.19
N SER A 111 17.02 1.73 6.25
CA SER A 111 16.25 2.91 6.67
C SER A 111 16.77 4.22 6.09
N TYR A 112 17.81 4.20 5.29
CA TYR A 112 18.48 5.39 4.75
C TYR A 112 19.01 6.32 5.85
N GLY A 113 19.50 5.74 6.95
CA GLY A 113 19.99 6.46 8.12
C GLY A 113 18.92 7.07 9.02
N ASN A 114 17.63 6.78 8.80
CA ASN A 114 16.56 7.29 9.65
C ASN A 114 16.35 6.47 10.94
N PHE A 115 16.90 5.26 11.00
CA PHE A 115 16.76 4.35 12.15
C PHE A 115 18.13 3.79 12.51
N LEU A 116 18.57 3.96 13.73
CA LEU A 116 19.80 3.42 14.28
C LEU A 116 19.45 2.38 15.36
N LEU A 117 19.71 1.13 15.06
CA LEU A 117 19.58 0.04 16.01
C LEU A 117 20.91 -0.17 16.71
N ASP A 118 20.91 -0.19 18.04
CA ASP A 118 22.06 -0.54 18.86
C ASP A 118 21.61 -1.48 19.98
N GLY A 119 22.55 -2.00 20.77
CA GLY A 119 22.21 -2.90 21.86
C GLY A 119 23.41 -3.32 22.70
N GLU A 120 23.09 -3.98 23.80
CA GLU A 120 24.07 -4.54 24.72
C GLU A 120 23.84 -6.05 24.91
N THR A 121 24.92 -6.85 24.85
CA THR A 121 24.86 -8.30 24.99
C THR A 121 25.35 -8.75 26.36
N GLY A 122 24.49 -9.43 27.11
CA GLY A 122 24.80 -10.05 28.41
C GLY A 122 25.24 -11.53 28.33
N GLY A 123 26.10 -11.92 29.26
CA GLY A 123 26.66 -13.26 29.30
C GLY A 123 25.66 -14.39 29.54
N TRP A 124 26.17 -15.62 29.58
CA TRP A 124 25.34 -16.81 29.71
C TRP A 124 24.69 -16.94 31.10
N TYR A 125 23.39 -16.68 31.18
CA TYR A 125 22.57 -16.85 32.39
C TYR A 125 22.03 -18.25 32.46
N GLN A 126 22.31 -18.98 33.59
CA GLN A 126 21.91 -20.36 33.77
C GLN A 126 20.48 -20.48 34.28
N SER A 127 19.54 -20.84 33.38
CA SER A 127 18.16 -21.13 33.75
C SER A 127 18.05 -22.35 34.69
N TYR A 128 16.98 -22.41 35.48
CA TYR A 128 16.59 -23.59 36.20
C TYR A 128 15.87 -24.64 35.35
N LEU A 129 15.43 -24.28 34.15
CA LEU A 129 14.73 -25.14 33.21
C LEU A 129 15.73 -25.94 32.36
N THR A 130 15.48 -27.25 32.24
CA THR A 130 16.17 -28.10 31.27
C THR A 130 15.77 -27.72 29.84
N GLN A 131 16.54 -28.18 28.85
CA GLN A 131 16.22 -27.94 27.43
C GLN A 131 14.78 -28.36 27.10
N ASN A 132 14.37 -29.56 27.48
CA ASN A 132 13.02 -30.06 27.22
C ASN A 132 11.93 -29.24 27.93
N GLU A 133 12.17 -28.74 29.13
CA GLU A 133 11.23 -27.86 29.84
C GLU A 133 11.15 -26.49 29.18
N ALA A 134 12.29 -25.90 28.81
CA ALA A 134 12.36 -24.60 28.13
C ALA A 134 11.63 -24.60 26.77
N VAL A 135 11.83 -25.67 26.00
CA VAL A 135 11.17 -25.91 24.73
C VAL A 135 9.64 -25.98 24.87
N ASN A 136 9.13 -26.59 25.91
CA ASN A 136 7.69 -26.70 26.17
C ASN A 136 7.11 -25.50 26.95
N GLN A 137 7.96 -24.64 27.54
CA GLN A 137 7.58 -23.48 28.35
C GLN A 137 8.43 -22.27 28.02
N VAL A 138 8.52 -21.90 26.71
CA VAL A 138 9.43 -20.85 26.25
C VAL A 138 9.25 -19.52 26.98
N LYS A 139 8.00 -19.13 27.24
CA LYS A 139 7.69 -17.88 27.95
C LYS A 139 8.26 -17.89 29.39
N SER A 140 8.17 -19.01 30.07
CA SER A 140 8.78 -19.19 31.42
C SER A 140 10.31 -19.17 31.36
N TYR A 141 10.90 -19.76 30.32
CA TYR A 141 12.32 -19.73 30.08
C TYR A 141 12.83 -18.32 29.87
N VAL A 142 12.23 -17.57 28.94
CA VAL A 142 12.60 -16.18 28.63
C VAL A 142 12.43 -15.29 29.87
N SER A 143 11.29 -15.39 30.57
CA SER A 143 11.04 -14.61 31.79
C SER A 143 12.09 -14.94 32.88
N ASN A 144 12.55 -16.23 33.00
CA ASN A 144 13.61 -16.57 33.92
C ASN A 144 14.97 -16.01 33.51
N ILE A 145 15.31 -16.00 32.23
CA ILE A 145 16.57 -15.39 31.75
C ILE A 145 16.55 -13.90 32.01
N ALA A 146 15.46 -13.20 31.73
CA ALA A 146 15.29 -11.77 32.02
C ALA A 146 15.49 -11.48 33.51
N ALA A 147 14.91 -12.32 34.40
CA ALA A 147 15.07 -12.18 35.83
C ALA A 147 16.51 -12.41 36.33
N LEU A 148 17.27 -13.28 35.68
CA LEU A 148 18.68 -13.54 36.04
C LEU A 148 19.60 -12.41 35.58
N ALA A 149 19.24 -11.70 34.52
CA ALA A 149 19.99 -10.58 33.96
C ALA A 149 19.69 -9.24 34.65
N ASP A 150 18.63 -9.13 35.45
CA ASP A 150 18.11 -7.88 36.02
C ASP A 150 19.12 -7.15 36.95
N ALA A 151 20.12 -7.83 37.42
CA ALA A 151 21.18 -7.17 38.21
C ALA A 151 22.31 -6.57 37.36
N ASP A 152 22.39 -6.98 36.10
CA ASP A 152 23.45 -6.60 35.15
C ASP A 152 22.94 -5.57 34.15
N PHE A 153 21.62 -5.52 33.88
CA PHE A 153 20.97 -4.66 32.90
C PHE A 153 20.04 -3.63 33.57
N ASN A 154 20.08 -2.40 33.09
CA ASN A 154 19.05 -1.41 33.36
C ASN A 154 18.00 -1.47 32.22
N TYR A 155 16.90 -2.16 32.45
CA TYR A 155 15.86 -2.39 31.45
C TYR A 155 15.15 -1.11 31.00
N GLY A 156 15.21 -0.02 31.77
CA GLY A 156 14.69 1.26 31.35
C GLY A 156 15.39 1.85 30.11
N LEU A 157 16.64 1.46 29.84
CA LEU A 157 17.35 1.90 28.62
C LEU A 157 16.80 1.30 27.33
N TYR A 158 15.86 0.37 27.42
CA TYR A 158 15.26 -0.37 26.32
C TYR A 158 13.74 -0.15 26.18
N ASP A 159 13.22 0.88 26.86
CA ASP A 159 11.89 1.45 26.70
C ASP A 159 12.06 2.68 25.81
N ASN A 160 11.91 2.49 24.47
CA ASN A 160 12.39 3.45 23.47
C ASN A 160 11.24 4.18 22.75
N ASP A 161 9.98 3.96 23.15
CA ASP A 161 8.85 4.24 22.27
C ASP A 161 8.24 5.64 22.40
N GLY A 162 8.76 6.46 23.28
CA GLY A 162 8.35 7.85 23.46
C GLY A 162 8.64 8.75 22.25
N PRO A 163 7.83 9.79 22.00
CA PRO A 163 8.02 10.72 20.90
C PRO A 163 9.26 11.59 20.97
N ASP A 164 9.90 11.69 22.13
CA ASP A 164 11.11 12.50 22.33
C ASP A 164 12.43 11.75 22.01
N ASN A 165 12.36 10.43 21.72
CA ASN A 165 13.48 9.53 21.47
C ASN A 165 14.48 9.41 22.66
N ILE A 166 14.02 9.60 23.88
CA ILE A 166 14.83 9.44 25.08
C ILE A 166 14.31 8.23 25.84
N PRO A 167 15.03 7.10 25.86
CA PRO A 167 14.57 5.90 26.55
C PRO A 167 14.20 6.16 28.00
N ASN A 168 13.12 5.56 28.46
CA ASN A 168 12.60 5.68 29.83
C ASN A 168 12.33 7.14 30.21
N SER A 169 11.76 7.92 29.32
CA SER A 169 11.31 9.28 29.58
C SER A 169 9.87 9.28 30.15
N GLY A 170 9.22 10.43 30.24
CA GLY A 170 7.87 10.51 30.81
C GLY A 170 6.75 10.18 29.82
N ASP A 171 7.06 9.92 28.58
CA ASP A 171 6.16 9.64 27.44
C ASP A 171 6.32 8.22 26.87
N ASP A 172 7.22 7.41 27.44
CA ASP A 172 7.33 5.96 27.17
C ASP A 172 6.30 5.16 27.96
N ASP A 173 6.05 3.91 27.55
CA ASP A 173 4.94 3.10 28.09
C ASP A 173 5.32 2.20 29.27
N GLY A 174 6.60 2.14 29.64
CA GLY A 174 7.11 1.34 30.74
C GLY A 174 7.39 -0.10 30.38
N TYR A 175 7.49 -0.44 29.08
CA TYR A 175 7.82 -1.77 28.61
C TYR A 175 9.13 -1.77 27.82
N VAL A 176 9.89 -2.87 27.97
CA VAL A 176 11.01 -3.16 27.08
C VAL A 176 10.45 -3.49 25.70
N ASP A 177 10.83 -2.72 24.68
CA ASP A 177 10.27 -2.83 23.33
C ASP A 177 10.65 -4.14 22.61
N GLY A 178 11.81 -4.71 22.92
CA GLY A 178 12.23 -5.98 22.36
C GLY A 178 13.40 -6.57 23.14
N LEU A 179 13.22 -7.80 23.64
CA LEU A 179 14.27 -8.58 24.29
C LEU A 179 14.71 -9.70 23.37
N VAL A 180 16.02 -9.84 23.13
CA VAL A 180 16.59 -11.01 22.46
C VAL A 180 17.06 -12.02 23.49
N VAL A 181 16.69 -13.29 23.33
CA VAL A 181 17.28 -14.39 24.11
C VAL A 181 17.93 -15.40 23.15
N VAL A 182 19.24 -15.54 23.25
CA VAL A 182 19.99 -16.56 22.52
C VAL A 182 20.02 -17.86 23.35
N TYR A 183 19.60 -18.97 22.76
CA TYR A 183 19.57 -20.27 23.39
C TYR A 183 20.61 -21.24 22.84
N PRO A 184 21.17 -22.20 23.63
CA PRO A 184 22.18 -23.15 23.17
C PRO A 184 21.63 -24.11 22.12
N GLY A 185 22.42 -24.39 21.09
CA GLY A 185 22.07 -25.32 20.03
C GLY A 185 21.76 -24.64 18.71
N CYS A 186 21.12 -25.33 17.79
CA CYS A 186 20.77 -24.83 16.45
C CYS A 186 19.31 -25.11 16.10
N LEU A 187 18.83 -24.59 14.98
CA LEU A 187 17.45 -24.78 14.54
C LEU A 187 17.07 -26.23 14.18
N ASP A 188 18.05 -27.13 14.03
CA ASP A 188 17.79 -28.49 13.62
C ASP A 188 17.63 -29.42 14.82
N GLY A 189 16.57 -30.24 14.80
CA GLY A 189 16.30 -31.30 15.79
C GLY A 189 15.01 -31.11 16.58
N ASP A 190 14.37 -32.24 16.89
CA ASP A 190 13.05 -32.35 17.54
C ASP A 190 12.94 -31.72 18.94
N ASN A 191 14.04 -31.24 19.52
CA ASN A 191 14.10 -30.73 20.89
C ASN A 191 14.62 -29.30 21.03
N ASN A 192 14.75 -28.51 19.92
CA ASN A 192 15.19 -27.13 20.00
C ASN A 192 14.01 -26.16 19.86
N LEU A 193 14.19 -24.97 20.42
CA LEU A 193 13.33 -23.85 20.13
C LEU A 193 13.54 -23.44 18.66
N TRP A 194 12.45 -23.06 18.01
CA TRP A 194 12.55 -22.37 16.72
C TRP A 194 12.73 -20.87 16.98
N ALA A 195 13.49 -20.18 16.12
CA ALA A 195 13.60 -18.73 16.20
C ALA A 195 12.22 -18.11 15.97
N HIS A 196 11.83 -17.17 16.82
CA HIS A 196 10.55 -16.48 16.73
C HIS A 196 10.50 -15.25 17.62
N GLN A 197 9.67 -14.29 17.23
CA GLN A 197 9.20 -13.18 18.06
C GLN A 197 7.87 -13.57 18.74
N SER A 198 7.64 -13.14 19.98
CA SER A 198 6.37 -13.33 20.69
C SER A 198 6.26 -12.42 21.90
N SER A 199 5.12 -12.51 22.64
CA SER A 199 4.95 -11.86 23.95
C SER A 199 4.90 -12.87 25.10
N LEU A 200 5.36 -12.45 26.30
CA LEU A 200 5.28 -13.26 27.51
C LEU A 200 3.86 -13.38 28.04
N GLY A 201 3.00 -12.38 27.79
CA GLY A 201 1.60 -12.39 28.21
C GLY A 201 1.45 -12.52 29.72
N ASN A 202 0.91 -13.65 30.21
CA ASN A 202 0.77 -13.90 31.65
C ASN A 202 2.11 -14.19 32.37
N SER A 203 3.20 -14.41 31.62
CA SER A 203 4.54 -14.67 32.15
C SER A 203 5.46 -13.45 32.09
N LYS A 204 4.89 -12.23 31.96
CA LYS A 204 5.64 -10.97 31.98
C LYS A 204 6.59 -10.91 33.16
N TYR A 205 7.79 -10.38 32.93
CA TYR A 205 8.73 -10.13 33.98
C TYR A 205 8.68 -8.67 34.41
N VAL A 206 8.47 -8.44 35.69
CA VAL A 206 8.51 -7.11 36.32
C VAL A 206 9.91 -6.89 36.87
N THR A 207 10.65 -5.96 36.31
CA THR A 207 12.05 -5.69 36.65
C THR A 207 12.19 -4.89 37.94
N ASN A 208 13.43 -4.69 38.41
CA ASN A 208 13.73 -3.80 39.53
C ASN A 208 13.91 -2.34 39.10
N ASP A 209 13.95 -2.06 37.82
CA ASP A 209 14.11 -0.71 37.27
C ASP A 209 12.78 0.05 37.26
N LEU A 210 12.86 1.35 37.43
CA LEU A 210 11.68 2.20 37.54
C LEU A 210 11.52 3.10 36.31
N ALA A 211 10.31 3.13 35.83
CA ALA A 211 9.86 4.18 34.90
C ALA A 211 9.69 5.54 35.65
N PRO A 212 9.62 6.66 34.93
CA PRO A 212 9.50 8.01 35.55
C PRO A 212 8.23 8.19 36.39
N ASN A 213 7.18 7.43 36.14
CA ASN A 213 5.94 7.40 36.93
C ASN A 213 6.09 6.68 38.27
N GLY A 214 7.24 6.02 38.51
CA GLY A 214 7.55 5.22 39.70
C GLY A 214 7.04 3.80 39.66
N GLU A 215 6.50 3.32 38.55
CA GLU A 215 6.18 1.92 38.30
C GLU A 215 7.41 1.17 37.82
N ASN A 216 7.40 -0.16 37.91
CA ASN A 216 8.52 -0.97 37.43
C ASN A 216 8.43 -1.17 35.93
N ILE A 217 9.58 -1.14 35.25
CA ILE A 217 9.69 -1.52 33.83
C ILE A 217 9.31 -3.01 33.66
N ILE A 218 8.64 -3.34 32.57
CA ILE A 218 8.09 -4.67 32.30
C ILE A 218 8.72 -5.25 31.04
N VAL A 219 9.20 -6.48 31.09
CA VAL A 219 9.57 -7.26 29.90
C VAL A 219 8.37 -8.08 29.45
N ASP A 220 7.92 -7.89 28.23
CA ASP A 220 6.81 -8.63 27.59
C ASP A 220 7.18 -9.12 26.19
N THR A 221 7.60 -8.21 25.30
CA THR A 221 8.01 -8.52 23.92
C THR A 221 9.39 -9.17 23.91
N TYR A 222 9.49 -10.32 23.26
CA TYR A 222 10.75 -11.04 23.14
C TYR A 222 10.91 -11.68 21.75
N MET A 223 12.16 -11.97 21.41
CA MET A 223 12.53 -12.88 20.33
C MET A 223 13.57 -13.88 20.83
N VAL A 224 13.56 -15.08 20.30
CA VAL A 224 14.52 -16.15 20.61
C VAL A 224 15.24 -16.59 19.34
N CYS A 225 16.58 -16.74 19.43
CA CYS A 225 17.41 -17.23 18.34
C CYS A 225 18.40 -18.30 18.87
N PRO A 226 18.82 -19.26 18.04
CA PRO A 226 19.79 -20.25 18.45
C PRO A 226 21.20 -19.71 18.51
N GLU A 227 22.08 -20.40 19.25
CA GLU A 227 23.50 -20.09 19.32
C GLU A 227 24.24 -20.43 18.03
N LEU A 228 23.88 -21.55 17.40
CA LEU A 228 24.66 -22.17 16.34
C LEU A 228 23.92 -22.24 15.02
N SER A 229 24.64 -22.05 13.94
CA SER A 229 24.14 -22.39 12.60
C SER A 229 24.22 -23.93 12.41
N ALA A 230 23.26 -24.47 11.66
CA ALA A 230 23.28 -25.82 11.16
C ALA A 230 23.24 -25.82 9.65
N GLY A 231 24.02 -26.67 9.02
CA GLY A 231 23.73 -27.04 7.63
C GLY A 231 22.46 -27.90 7.61
N LEU A 232 21.65 -27.78 6.55
CA LEU A 232 20.38 -28.50 6.41
C LEU A 232 20.52 -30.00 6.58
N GLY A 233 19.73 -30.58 7.49
CA GLY A 233 19.77 -32.01 7.81
C GLY A 233 21.10 -32.45 8.41
N GLN A 234 21.88 -31.53 9.00
CA GLN A 234 23.14 -31.78 9.68
C GLN A 234 23.04 -31.42 11.16
N SER A 235 23.88 -32.03 11.96
CA SER A 235 24.07 -31.65 13.37
C SER A 235 24.59 -30.21 13.46
N CYS A 236 24.29 -29.54 14.58
CA CYS A 236 24.77 -28.19 14.87
C CYS A 236 26.27 -28.03 14.59
N ASN A 237 26.66 -26.99 13.90
CA ASN A 237 28.06 -26.67 13.66
C ASN A 237 28.60 -25.81 14.81
N THR A 238 29.40 -26.38 15.69
CA THR A 238 29.95 -25.72 16.88
C THR A 238 30.97 -24.61 16.55
N ASP A 239 31.44 -24.55 15.33
CA ASP A 239 32.42 -23.56 14.86
C ASP A 239 31.72 -22.40 14.09
N LEU A 240 30.38 -22.41 13.99
CA LEU A 240 29.63 -21.45 13.21
C LEU A 240 28.51 -20.82 14.07
N ILE A 241 28.71 -19.56 14.43
CA ILE A 241 27.70 -18.72 15.10
C ILE A 241 26.47 -18.55 14.21
N PHE A 242 25.29 -18.49 14.81
CA PHE A 242 24.05 -18.20 14.07
C PHE A 242 24.07 -16.79 13.55
N GLN A 243 23.78 -16.64 12.25
CA GLN A 243 23.99 -15.38 11.54
C GLN A 243 22.87 -14.36 11.76
N MET A 244 23.17 -13.10 11.51
CA MET A 244 22.33 -11.96 11.87
C MET A 244 21.00 -11.88 11.10
N GLY A 245 20.88 -12.48 9.93
CA GLY A 245 19.69 -12.34 9.07
C GLY A 245 18.39 -12.76 9.75
N THR A 246 18.42 -13.82 10.55
CA THR A 246 17.24 -14.22 11.32
C THR A 246 16.97 -13.27 12.50
N PHE A 247 18.01 -12.77 13.18
CA PHE A 247 17.82 -11.74 14.21
C PHE A 247 17.16 -10.50 13.61
N ALA A 248 17.60 -10.09 12.43
CA ALA A 248 17.01 -8.96 11.71
C ALA A 248 15.55 -9.22 11.32
N HIS A 249 15.22 -10.44 10.85
CA HIS A 249 13.84 -10.82 10.52
C HIS A 249 12.93 -10.76 11.76
N GLU A 250 13.33 -11.39 12.86
CA GLU A 250 12.55 -11.39 14.11
C GLU A 250 12.39 -9.97 14.68
N PHE A 251 13.41 -9.12 14.51
CA PHE A 251 13.29 -7.72 14.89
C PHE A 251 12.35 -6.93 13.97
N GLY A 252 12.23 -7.31 12.70
CA GLY A 252 11.20 -6.79 11.80
C GLY A 252 9.79 -7.00 12.36
N HIS A 253 9.54 -8.12 13.05
CA HIS A 253 8.27 -8.35 13.78
C HIS A 253 8.14 -7.44 15.03
N VAL A 254 9.24 -7.18 15.74
CA VAL A 254 9.22 -6.18 16.85
C VAL A 254 8.81 -4.81 16.32
N LEU A 255 9.27 -4.43 15.12
CA LEU A 255 8.83 -3.20 14.44
C LEU A 255 7.40 -3.28 13.92
N GLY A 256 6.78 -4.46 13.95
CA GLY A 256 5.39 -4.66 13.63
C GLY A 256 5.10 -5.14 12.21
N LEU A 257 6.07 -5.60 11.46
CA LEU A 257 5.88 -6.17 10.13
C LEU A 257 5.41 -7.62 10.19
N PRO A 258 4.52 -8.08 9.29
CA PRO A 258 4.12 -9.47 9.18
C PRO A 258 5.13 -10.30 8.37
N ASP A 259 5.00 -11.63 8.46
CA ASP A 259 5.59 -12.54 7.48
C ASP A 259 4.97 -12.32 6.10
N LEU A 260 5.79 -12.33 5.06
CA LEU A 260 5.39 -12.18 3.67
C LEU A 260 5.60 -13.47 2.84
N TYR A 261 5.70 -14.62 3.52
CA TYR A 261 5.68 -15.95 2.93
C TYR A 261 4.41 -16.70 3.37
N ASP A 262 4.11 -17.82 2.72
CA ASP A 262 2.98 -18.66 3.09
C ASP A 262 3.28 -19.42 4.38
N ARG A 263 2.37 -19.31 5.36
CA ARG A 263 2.43 -20.00 6.66
C ARG A 263 1.47 -21.18 6.74
N ASN A 264 0.63 -21.36 5.70
CA ASN A 264 -0.40 -22.38 5.68
C ASN A 264 0.01 -23.60 4.85
N SER A 265 0.71 -24.52 5.44
CA SER A 265 1.16 -25.76 4.79
C SER A 265 0.04 -26.76 4.44
N ASN A 266 -1.26 -26.37 4.45
CA ASN A 266 -2.37 -27.29 4.23
C ASN A 266 -3.10 -27.12 2.89
N ASP A 267 -2.91 -26.04 2.17
CA ASP A 267 -3.63 -25.70 0.94
C ASP A 267 -2.74 -25.53 -0.29
N GLY A 268 -1.48 -25.46 -0.16
CA GLY A 268 -0.42 -25.29 -1.14
C GLY A 268 0.81 -24.85 -0.40
N ASP A 269 1.94 -24.83 -1.07
CA ASP A 269 3.17 -24.30 -0.51
C ASP A 269 3.63 -23.18 -1.46
N SER A 270 3.84 -21.95 -0.93
CA SER A 270 4.34 -20.78 -1.66
C SER A 270 5.49 -20.14 -0.87
N GLU A 271 6.46 -19.58 -1.56
CA GLU A 271 7.52 -18.78 -0.93
C GLU A 271 7.09 -17.33 -0.67
N GLY A 272 5.83 -16.97 -0.99
CA GLY A 272 5.34 -15.59 -0.90
C GLY A 272 6.17 -14.65 -1.78
N VAL A 273 6.81 -13.63 -1.17
CA VAL A 273 7.73 -12.73 -1.90
C VAL A 273 9.18 -13.25 -1.92
N GLY A 274 9.45 -14.42 -1.39
CA GLY A 274 10.74 -15.13 -1.49
C GLY A 274 11.93 -14.32 -0.97
N GLU A 275 13.06 -14.42 -1.67
CA GLU A 275 14.34 -13.75 -1.35
C GLU A 275 14.31 -12.23 -1.65
N TRP A 276 13.19 -11.69 -2.11
CA TRP A 276 13.03 -10.26 -2.42
C TRP A 276 12.70 -9.40 -1.19
N CYS A 277 12.47 -10.01 -0.03
CA CYS A 277 12.19 -9.28 1.22
C CYS A 277 12.73 -10.01 2.45
N LEU A 278 13.31 -9.24 3.39
CA LEU A 278 13.73 -9.76 4.71
C LEU A 278 12.58 -10.50 5.42
N MET A 279 11.34 -9.97 5.34
CA MET A 279 10.16 -10.57 5.98
C MET A 279 9.63 -11.82 5.26
N ALA A 280 10.40 -12.36 4.31
CA ALA A 280 10.21 -13.68 3.72
C ALA A 280 11.53 -14.45 3.77
N SER A 281 12.08 -14.94 2.65
CA SER A 281 13.25 -15.82 2.64
C SER A 281 14.60 -15.09 2.59
N ALA A 282 14.62 -13.77 2.42
CA ALA A 282 15.85 -12.99 2.27
C ALA A 282 16.75 -13.00 3.52
N ASN A 283 16.21 -13.36 4.69
CA ASN A 283 16.97 -13.56 5.92
C ASN A 283 18.04 -14.66 5.82
N TRP A 284 17.95 -15.54 4.79
CA TRP A 284 18.90 -16.64 4.56
C TRP A 284 19.96 -16.33 3.51
N LEU A 285 19.93 -15.16 2.88
CA LEU A 285 20.89 -14.82 1.83
C LEU A 285 22.32 -14.69 2.36
N GLY A 286 23.28 -14.77 1.43
CA GLY A 286 24.67 -14.91 1.74
C GLY A 286 25.02 -16.33 2.22
N ASN A 287 25.86 -16.44 3.24
CA ASN A 287 26.25 -17.72 3.83
C ASN A 287 25.42 -17.96 5.10
N ASN A 288 24.26 -18.59 4.95
CA ASN A 288 23.29 -18.87 6.04
C ASN A 288 22.76 -17.61 6.75
N GLY A 289 22.58 -16.51 6.03
CA GLY A 289 21.99 -15.27 6.56
C GLY A 289 23.01 -14.25 7.07
N ASP A 290 24.26 -14.34 6.62
CA ASP A 290 25.28 -13.33 6.96
C ASP A 290 25.12 -12.03 6.15
N THR A 291 24.38 -12.09 5.05
CA THR A 291 24.11 -10.93 4.17
C THR A 291 22.63 -10.95 3.73
N PRO A 292 21.68 -10.71 4.67
CA PRO A 292 20.26 -10.69 4.34
C PRO A 292 19.94 -9.55 3.39
N ALA A 293 19.03 -9.76 2.41
CA ALA A 293 18.65 -8.68 1.52
C ALA A 293 17.71 -7.66 2.19
N HIS A 294 17.51 -6.54 1.53
CA HIS A 294 16.64 -5.45 1.99
C HIS A 294 15.19 -5.91 2.18
N MET A 295 14.50 -5.22 3.03
CA MET A 295 13.04 -5.22 3.05
C MET A 295 12.49 -4.65 1.74
N SER A 296 11.34 -5.18 1.28
CA SER A 296 10.61 -4.61 0.13
C SER A 296 10.20 -3.16 0.38
N ALA A 297 9.94 -2.41 -0.69
CA ALA A 297 9.44 -1.04 -0.59
C ALA A 297 8.15 -0.96 0.25
N TRP A 298 7.30 -1.99 0.20
CA TRP A 298 6.09 -2.05 1.03
C TRP A 298 6.42 -1.98 2.52
N CYS A 299 7.33 -2.84 3.00
CA CYS A 299 7.77 -2.81 4.40
C CYS A 299 8.37 -1.46 4.80
N LYS A 300 9.20 -0.87 3.93
CA LYS A 300 9.83 0.44 4.19
C LYS A 300 8.81 1.59 4.24
N ILE A 301 7.74 1.51 3.44
CA ILE A 301 6.63 2.46 3.47
C ILE A 301 5.86 2.31 4.79
N GLU A 302 5.53 1.08 5.19
CA GLU A 302 4.85 0.81 6.46
C GLU A 302 5.64 1.33 7.66
N LEU A 303 6.95 1.15 7.67
CA LEU A 303 7.85 1.70 8.70
C LEU A 303 8.08 3.22 8.59
N GLY A 304 7.59 3.85 7.51
CA GLY A 304 7.75 5.29 7.29
C GLY A 304 9.14 5.73 6.87
N TRP A 305 9.97 4.81 6.41
CA TRP A 305 11.32 5.10 5.94
C TRP A 305 11.36 5.65 4.53
N MET A 306 10.28 5.50 3.77
CA MET A 306 10.14 6.06 2.43
C MET A 306 8.69 6.43 2.12
N ASN A 307 8.52 7.33 1.13
CA ASN A 307 7.22 7.64 0.54
C ASN A 307 7.29 7.33 -0.96
N PRO A 308 6.36 6.56 -1.51
CA PRO A 308 6.37 6.25 -2.93
C PRO A 308 5.99 7.47 -3.77
N THR A 309 6.56 7.57 -4.96
CA THR A 309 6.07 8.49 -6.00
C THR A 309 4.81 7.91 -6.63
N ILE A 310 3.76 8.70 -6.71
CA ILE A 310 2.48 8.30 -7.27
C ILE A 310 2.46 8.62 -8.77
N ILE A 311 2.19 7.62 -9.60
CA ILE A 311 1.90 7.85 -11.02
C ILE A 311 0.40 8.04 -11.21
N SER A 312 0.05 9.18 -11.75
CA SER A 312 -1.32 9.54 -12.06
C SER A 312 -1.40 10.00 -13.52
N GLY A 313 -1.66 9.09 -14.43
CA GLY A 313 -1.70 9.37 -15.86
C GLY A 313 -0.54 8.73 -16.63
N PHE A 314 -0.21 9.28 -17.79
CA PHE A 314 0.86 8.79 -18.63
C PHE A 314 2.14 9.61 -18.39
N GLU A 315 3.21 8.93 -17.99
CA GLU A 315 4.54 9.51 -17.80
C GLU A 315 5.57 8.69 -18.58
N THR A 316 6.52 9.36 -19.21
CA THR A 316 7.58 8.71 -20.00
C THR A 316 8.93 8.81 -19.32
N SER A 317 9.73 7.76 -19.45
CA SER A 317 11.09 7.70 -18.90
C SER A 317 11.15 8.05 -17.41
N VAL A 318 10.21 7.52 -16.64
CA VAL A 318 10.19 7.70 -15.17
C VAL A 318 11.43 7.06 -14.57
N PRO A 319 12.26 7.82 -13.83
CA PRO A 319 13.46 7.28 -13.21
C PRO A 319 13.12 6.48 -11.96
N ILE A 320 13.74 5.31 -11.80
CA ILE A 320 13.60 4.41 -10.66
C ILE A 320 15.01 4.10 -10.16
N ALA A 321 15.46 4.82 -9.15
CA ALA A 321 16.77 4.60 -8.55
C ALA A 321 16.78 3.30 -7.73
N GLU A 322 17.97 2.70 -7.57
CA GLU A 322 18.13 1.48 -6.78
C GLU A 322 17.70 1.66 -5.32
N LEU A 323 16.94 0.69 -4.81
CA LEU A 323 16.37 0.73 -3.47
C LEU A 323 17.41 0.76 -2.36
N ALA A 324 18.60 0.17 -2.57
CA ALA A 324 19.65 0.10 -1.57
C ALA A 324 20.18 1.49 -1.18
N THR A 325 20.25 2.41 -2.11
CA THR A 325 20.86 3.74 -1.91
C THR A 325 19.87 4.89 -1.95
N SER A 326 18.62 4.64 -2.38
CA SER A 326 17.61 5.70 -2.55
C SER A 326 16.23 5.28 -2.06
N PRO A 327 15.53 6.10 -1.26
CA PRO A 327 14.16 5.84 -0.83
C PRO A 327 13.16 6.06 -1.97
N THR A 328 13.37 5.37 -3.10
CA THR A 328 12.59 5.54 -4.33
C THR A 328 11.77 4.29 -4.61
N ALA A 329 10.45 4.44 -4.64
CA ALA A 329 9.52 3.46 -5.18
C ALA A 329 8.38 4.17 -5.92
N ILE A 330 7.74 3.46 -6.84
CA ILE A 330 6.62 4.00 -7.62
C ILE A 330 5.37 3.23 -7.21
N LYS A 331 4.28 3.95 -6.97
CA LYS A 331 2.96 3.38 -6.69
C LYS A 331 1.98 3.74 -7.79
N ILE A 332 1.28 2.74 -8.33
CA ILE A 332 0.25 2.92 -9.38
C ILE A 332 -1.01 2.21 -8.91
N TRP A 333 -2.09 2.97 -8.65
CA TRP A 333 -3.37 2.40 -8.26
C TRP A 333 -4.11 1.76 -9.42
N GLU A 334 -4.78 0.65 -9.13
CA GLU A 334 -5.53 -0.11 -10.14
C GLU A 334 -6.80 0.60 -10.63
N ASP A 335 -7.57 1.18 -9.74
CA ASP A 335 -8.88 1.76 -10.06
C ASP A 335 -8.88 3.27 -9.86
N ASP A 336 -8.46 3.69 -8.67
CA ASP A 336 -8.61 5.03 -8.17
C ASP A 336 -7.51 5.44 -7.22
N TYR A 337 -7.35 6.72 -7.05
CA TYR A 337 -6.63 7.33 -5.95
C TYR A 337 -7.18 6.80 -4.61
N ARG A 338 -6.35 6.06 -3.86
CA ARG A 338 -6.64 5.39 -2.58
C ARG A 338 -7.34 4.02 -2.68
N SER A 339 -7.33 3.37 -3.81
CA SER A 339 -7.68 1.94 -3.85
C SER A 339 -6.78 1.15 -2.89
N SER A 340 -7.35 0.17 -2.19
CA SER A 340 -6.58 -0.82 -1.42
C SER A 340 -5.77 -1.76 -2.30
N ARG A 341 -5.90 -1.68 -3.64
CA ARG A 341 -5.16 -2.46 -4.62
C ARG A 341 -4.32 -1.55 -5.51
N TYR A 342 -3.05 -1.90 -5.65
CA TYR A 342 -2.09 -1.14 -6.46
C TYR A 342 -0.90 -1.99 -6.86
N PHE A 343 -0.14 -1.49 -7.83
CA PHE A 343 1.19 -2.01 -8.12
C PHE A 343 2.25 -1.11 -7.46
N LEU A 344 3.21 -1.76 -6.80
CA LEU A 344 4.37 -1.11 -6.20
C LEU A 344 5.62 -1.55 -6.94
N ILE A 345 6.45 -0.61 -7.34
CA ILE A 345 7.57 -0.82 -8.24
C ILE A 345 8.84 -0.30 -7.57
N GLU A 346 9.85 -1.16 -7.51
CA GLU A 346 11.18 -0.83 -6.98
C GLU A 346 12.29 -1.32 -7.91
N ASN A 347 13.46 -0.73 -7.83
CA ASN A 347 14.66 -1.19 -8.55
C ASN A 347 15.61 -1.86 -7.57
N ARG A 348 15.89 -3.14 -7.77
CA ARG A 348 16.81 -3.93 -6.95
C ARG A 348 18.10 -4.17 -7.71
N GLN A 349 19.21 -3.80 -7.10
CA GLN A 349 20.57 -4.03 -7.64
C GLN A 349 21.39 -4.81 -6.62
N LYS A 350 22.40 -5.53 -7.11
CA LYS A 350 23.24 -6.37 -6.25
C LYS A 350 24.32 -5.54 -5.55
N THR A 351 23.89 -4.57 -4.72
CA THR A 351 24.73 -3.63 -3.99
C THR A 351 24.40 -3.66 -2.51
N GLY A 352 25.34 -3.30 -1.61
CA GLY A 352 25.14 -3.31 -0.18
C GLY A 352 24.67 -4.68 0.31
N PHE A 353 23.67 -4.68 1.18
CA PHE A 353 23.05 -5.92 1.66
C PHE A 353 22.25 -6.69 0.59
N ASP A 354 21.88 -6.06 -0.53
CA ASP A 354 21.29 -6.76 -1.68
C ASP A 354 22.31 -7.51 -2.55
N SER A 355 23.61 -7.49 -2.23
CA SER A 355 24.68 -8.14 -3.02
C SER A 355 24.47 -9.66 -3.18
N GLY A 356 23.75 -10.30 -2.26
CA GLY A 356 23.41 -11.73 -2.29
C GLY A 356 22.21 -12.11 -3.16
N LEU A 357 21.46 -11.17 -3.72
CA LEU A 357 20.28 -11.45 -4.53
C LEU A 357 20.59 -12.32 -5.76
N ASN A 358 19.64 -13.15 -6.16
CA ASN A 358 19.78 -14.01 -7.33
C ASN A 358 19.58 -13.29 -8.67
N GLY A 359 18.94 -12.11 -8.67
CA GLY A 359 18.70 -11.29 -9.87
C GLY A 359 18.78 -9.80 -9.55
N GLU A 360 18.74 -8.96 -10.59
CA GLU A 360 18.73 -7.50 -10.48
C GLU A 360 17.85 -6.87 -11.54
N GLY A 361 17.18 -5.77 -11.21
CA GLY A 361 16.25 -5.06 -12.07
C GLY A 361 15.05 -4.51 -11.33
N ILE A 362 14.00 -4.16 -12.06
CA ILE A 362 12.75 -3.70 -11.51
C ILE A 362 11.92 -4.89 -11.00
N LEU A 363 11.51 -4.84 -9.73
CA LEU A 363 10.46 -5.69 -9.20
C LEU A 363 9.13 -4.95 -9.23
N ILE A 364 8.09 -5.65 -9.63
CA ILE A 364 6.71 -5.18 -9.62
C ILE A 364 5.93 -6.06 -8.63
N TYR A 365 5.38 -5.44 -7.59
CA TYR A 365 4.52 -6.11 -6.63
C TYR A 365 3.06 -5.75 -6.90
N HIS A 366 2.20 -6.74 -6.94
CA HIS A 366 0.76 -6.55 -6.84
C HIS A 366 0.37 -6.56 -5.36
N VAL A 367 -0.17 -5.45 -4.87
CA VAL A 367 -0.53 -5.29 -3.46
C VAL A 367 -2.04 -5.23 -3.29
N ASN A 368 -2.57 -5.99 -2.33
CA ASN A 368 -3.98 -6.03 -1.94
C ASN A 368 -4.13 -5.80 -0.44
N GLU A 369 -4.23 -4.55 -0.02
CA GLU A 369 -4.38 -4.18 1.40
C GLU A 369 -5.72 -4.61 2.02
N ASN A 370 -6.72 -5.06 1.22
CA ASN A 370 -7.93 -5.70 1.76
C ASN A 370 -7.64 -7.02 2.48
N ARG A 371 -6.48 -7.62 2.20
CA ARG A 371 -5.92 -8.75 2.93
C ARG A 371 -5.16 -8.32 4.18
N SER A 372 -5.29 -7.06 4.57
CA SER A 372 -4.55 -6.48 5.69
C SER A 372 -4.74 -7.30 6.96
N TRP A 373 -3.66 -7.45 7.64
CA TRP A 373 -3.60 -7.88 9.02
C TRP A 373 -4.40 -6.90 9.88
N GLY A 374 -5.38 -7.44 10.60
CA GLY A 374 -6.49 -6.66 11.15
C GLY A 374 -6.10 -5.50 12.04
N THR A 375 -6.65 -4.36 11.74
CA THR A 375 -6.64 -3.12 12.56
C THR A 375 -7.26 -3.30 13.96
N ASN A 376 -7.78 -4.47 14.29
CA ASN A 376 -8.51 -4.76 15.54
C ASN A 376 -7.76 -5.65 16.54
N GLY A 377 -6.48 -5.96 16.34
CA GLY A 377 -5.65 -6.65 17.35
C GLY A 377 -6.03 -8.11 17.66
N TRP A 378 -6.94 -8.74 16.92
CA TRP A 378 -7.48 -10.05 17.29
C TRP A 378 -7.39 -11.16 16.25
N SER A 379 -7.01 -10.85 15.05
CA SER A 379 -6.79 -11.89 14.03
C SER A 379 -5.92 -11.30 12.94
N MET A 380 -4.71 -11.79 12.84
CA MET A 380 -3.98 -11.66 11.61
C MET A 380 -4.65 -12.59 10.61
N GLY A 381 -5.35 -11.99 9.67
CA GLY A 381 -5.76 -12.69 8.47
C GLY A 381 -4.50 -13.24 7.77
N PRO A 382 -4.64 -14.26 6.97
CA PRO A 382 -3.56 -14.80 6.17
C PRO A 382 -3.07 -13.71 5.22
N VAL A 383 -1.87 -13.18 5.46
CA VAL A 383 -1.28 -12.10 4.65
C VAL A 383 -0.96 -12.63 3.26
N ASN A 384 -0.18 -13.73 3.18
CA ASN A 384 0.20 -14.40 1.93
C ASN A 384 -0.11 -15.90 1.94
N ASP A 385 -0.99 -16.37 2.82
CA ASP A 385 -1.34 -17.79 2.98
C ASP A 385 -2.34 -18.30 1.90
N ASP A 386 -2.75 -17.47 0.94
CA ASP A 386 -3.65 -17.81 -0.17
C ASP A 386 -2.96 -17.43 -1.49
N GLU A 387 -2.44 -18.42 -2.21
CA GLU A 387 -1.65 -18.23 -3.43
C GLU A 387 -2.44 -17.55 -4.55
N THR A 388 -3.77 -17.62 -4.47
CA THR A 388 -4.65 -17.03 -5.49
C THR A 388 -4.98 -15.56 -5.26
N ASP A 389 -4.75 -15.05 -4.04
CA ASP A 389 -5.04 -13.66 -3.69
C ASP A 389 -4.17 -13.21 -2.49
N LYS A 390 -2.87 -13.10 -2.70
CA LYS A 390 -1.90 -12.64 -1.71
C LYS A 390 -2.08 -11.16 -1.35
N MET A 391 -1.64 -10.77 -0.17
CA MET A 391 -1.53 -9.35 0.16
C MET A 391 -0.42 -8.67 -0.66
N ILE A 392 0.72 -9.34 -0.84
CA ILE A 392 1.82 -8.86 -1.67
C ILE A 392 2.30 -10.02 -2.53
N ASP A 393 2.23 -9.86 -3.83
CA ASP A 393 2.64 -10.82 -4.82
C ASP A 393 3.72 -10.25 -5.74
N VAL A 394 4.67 -11.08 -6.19
CA VAL A 394 5.73 -10.67 -7.11
C VAL A 394 5.32 -11.03 -8.53
N GLU A 395 5.20 -10.04 -9.39
CA GLU A 395 4.95 -10.23 -10.82
C GLU A 395 6.25 -10.61 -11.53
N CYS A 396 6.59 -11.92 -11.57
CA CYS A 396 7.83 -12.43 -12.11
C CYS A 396 7.95 -12.15 -13.62
N ALA A 397 8.99 -11.43 -14.05
CA ALA A 397 9.14 -10.93 -15.43
C ALA A 397 9.14 -12.03 -16.50
N ASP A 398 9.56 -13.24 -16.17
CA ASP A 398 9.53 -14.39 -17.10
C ASP A 398 8.18 -15.10 -17.17
N GLY A 399 7.21 -14.70 -16.33
CA GLY A 399 5.88 -15.28 -16.25
C GLY A 399 5.82 -16.68 -15.64
N ASN A 400 6.91 -17.14 -15.00
CA ASN A 400 6.93 -18.39 -14.28
C ASN A 400 6.43 -18.20 -12.85
N LEU A 401 5.60 -19.12 -12.38
CA LEU A 401 5.05 -19.11 -11.03
C LEU A 401 5.96 -19.92 -10.08
N HIS A 402 7.26 -19.62 -10.07
CA HIS A 402 8.22 -20.38 -9.28
C HIS A 402 8.05 -20.13 -7.78
N LEU A 403 7.77 -18.90 -7.39
CA LEU A 403 7.49 -18.52 -6.00
C LEU A 403 6.17 -19.15 -5.51
N ASP A 404 5.12 -19.11 -6.35
CA ASP A 404 3.79 -19.66 -6.02
C ASP A 404 3.76 -21.19 -5.90
N ASN A 405 4.70 -21.87 -6.53
CA ASN A 405 4.75 -23.34 -6.55
C ASN A 405 5.93 -23.92 -5.77
N GLU A 406 6.54 -23.15 -4.86
CA GLU A 406 7.70 -23.58 -4.04
C GLU A 406 8.85 -24.21 -4.87
N ILE A 407 9.05 -23.72 -6.11
CA ILE A 407 10.09 -24.26 -7.00
C ILE A 407 11.45 -23.66 -6.66
N ASN A 408 11.48 -22.35 -6.41
CA ASN A 408 12.64 -21.62 -5.90
C ASN A 408 12.18 -20.43 -5.05
N ARG A 409 13.13 -19.72 -4.42
CA ARG A 409 12.88 -18.55 -3.56
C ARG A 409 13.10 -17.21 -4.24
N GLY A 410 13.36 -17.23 -5.52
CA GLY A 410 13.69 -16.10 -6.37
C GLY A 410 14.84 -16.41 -7.31
N ASP A 411 14.77 -15.91 -8.54
CA ASP A 411 15.78 -16.15 -9.55
C ASP A 411 15.98 -14.95 -10.50
N VAL A 412 16.89 -15.09 -11.46
CA VAL A 412 17.24 -14.05 -12.44
C VAL A 412 16.10 -13.73 -13.42
N GLY A 413 15.02 -14.50 -13.41
CA GLY A 413 13.83 -14.31 -14.24
C GLY A 413 12.77 -13.41 -13.60
N ASP A 414 12.81 -13.21 -12.28
CA ASP A 414 11.77 -12.46 -11.56
C ASP A 414 11.85 -10.94 -11.80
N PRO A 415 13.01 -10.26 -11.73
CA PRO A 415 13.09 -8.83 -12.00
C PRO A 415 12.98 -8.52 -13.50
N PHE A 416 12.37 -7.40 -13.84
CA PHE A 416 12.37 -6.86 -15.21
C PHE A 416 13.69 -6.11 -15.49
N PRO A 417 14.28 -6.24 -16.71
CA PRO A 417 13.87 -7.11 -17.80
C PRO A 417 14.24 -8.59 -17.57
N GLY A 418 15.08 -8.91 -16.59
CA GLY A 418 15.47 -10.25 -16.19
C GLY A 418 16.12 -11.09 -17.30
N SER A 419 16.20 -12.40 -17.08
CA SER A 419 16.74 -13.35 -18.05
C SER A 419 15.87 -13.51 -19.30
N SER A 420 14.60 -13.15 -19.23
CA SER A 420 13.63 -13.19 -20.34
C SER A 420 13.69 -11.95 -21.25
N ASP A 421 14.44 -10.90 -20.88
CA ASP A 421 14.45 -9.57 -21.50
C ASP A 421 13.02 -8.99 -21.65
N ASN A 422 12.14 -9.26 -20.66
CA ASN A 422 10.79 -8.74 -20.66
C ASN A 422 10.81 -7.26 -20.24
N ARG A 423 10.40 -6.38 -21.12
CA ARG A 423 10.47 -4.91 -20.94
C ARG A 423 9.10 -4.27 -20.82
N ASN A 424 8.05 -5.08 -20.68
CA ASN A 424 6.69 -4.58 -20.66
C ASN A 424 5.84 -5.37 -19.66
N PHE A 425 5.04 -4.63 -18.89
CA PHE A 425 4.04 -5.16 -17.98
C PHE A 425 2.73 -4.40 -18.18
N ASN A 426 1.71 -5.07 -18.73
CA ASN A 426 0.42 -4.49 -19.03
C ASN A 426 -0.66 -5.59 -19.20
N ASN A 427 -1.88 -5.23 -19.59
CA ASN A 427 -2.98 -6.20 -19.77
C ASN A 427 -2.74 -7.30 -20.84
N PHE A 428 -1.71 -7.19 -21.68
CA PHE A 428 -1.46 -8.08 -22.81
C PHE A 428 -0.15 -8.88 -22.67
N THR A 429 0.58 -8.68 -21.60
CA THR A 429 1.84 -9.37 -21.30
C THR A 429 1.64 -10.58 -20.39
N ASN A 430 2.68 -11.36 -20.20
CA ASN A 430 2.79 -12.39 -19.17
C ASN A 430 4.12 -12.17 -18.43
N PRO A 431 4.12 -11.76 -17.14
CA PRO A 431 2.93 -11.51 -16.33
C PRO A 431 2.10 -10.32 -16.84
N SER A 432 0.87 -10.19 -16.35
CA SER A 432 -0.05 -9.16 -16.82
C SER A 432 -0.58 -8.31 -15.67
N SER A 433 -0.93 -7.05 -15.95
CA SER A 433 -1.58 -6.17 -14.97
C SER A 433 -3.08 -6.48 -14.76
N ILE A 434 -3.58 -7.60 -15.29
CA ILE A 434 -4.94 -8.09 -15.06
C ILE A 434 -5.01 -8.69 -13.65
N ARG A 435 -6.04 -8.31 -12.89
CA ARG A 435 -6.29 -8.91 -11.56
C ARG A 435 -6.58 -10.41 -11.66
N ASN A 436 -6.33 -11.15 -10.59
CA ASN A 436 -6.63 -12.58 -10.47
C ASN A 436 -8.09 -12.94 -10.80
N ASN A 437 -9.04 -12.01 -10.63
CA ASN A 437 -10.44 -12.16 -11.01
C ASN A 437 -10.73 -11.83 -12.49
N GLY A 438 -9.71 -11.54 -13.31
CA GLY A 438 -9.84 -11.20 -14.73
C GLY A 438 -10.18 -9.75 -15.05
N PHE A 439 -10.21 -8.85 -14.04
CA PHE A 439 -10.47 -7.43 -14.27
C PHE A 439 -9.24 -6.74 -14.90
N GLN A 440 -9.46 -6.01 -15.99
CA GLN A 440 -8.41 -5.26 -16.70
C GLN A 440 -8.14 -3.93 -16.02
N THR A 441 -6.94 -3.74 -15.48
CA THR A 441 -6.55 -2.52 -14.78
C THR A 441 -6.16 -1.38 -15.71
N ASN A 442 -5.79 -1.69 -16.97
CA ASN A 442 -5.19 -0.77 -17.94
C ASN A 442 -3.87 -0.10 -17.48
N ILE A 443 -3.30 -0.57 -16.38
CA ILE A 443 -1.98 -0.15 -15.93
C ILE A 443 -0.91 -0.66 -16.90
N ARG A 444 0.09 0.17 -17.15
CA ARG A 444 1.22 -0.17 -18.02
C ARG A 444 2.52 0.30 -17.41
N VAL A 445 3.51 -0.55 -17.47
CA VAL A 445 4.92 -0.26 -17.22
C VAL A 445 5.67 -0.81 -18.42
N ASP A 446 5.93 0.04 -19.40
CA ASP A 446 6.47 -0.36 -20.71
C ASP A 446 7.86 0.27 -20.94
N ASN A 447 8.56 -0.21 -21.96
CA ASN A 447 9.87 0.31 -22.35
C ASN A 447 10.91 0.31 -21.20
N ILE A 448 10.85 -0.71 -20.35
CA ILE A 448 11.76 -0.87 -19.22
C ILE A 448 13.20 -0.93 -19.73
N SER A 449 14.07 -0.09 -19.19
CA SER A 449 15.48 0.00 -19.56
C SER A 449 16.25 -1.30 -19.22
N ALA A 450 17.50 -1.38 -19.61
CA ALA A 450 18.42 -2.39 -19.08
C ALA A 450 18.63 -2.16 -17.57
N SER A 451 18.99 -3.24 -16.83
CA SER A 451 19.32 -3.16 -15.41
C SER A 451 20.49 -2.19 -15.19
N ASP A 452 20.30 -1.24 -14.28
CA ASP A 452 21.28 -0.23 -13.86
C ASP A 452 20.83 0.36 -12.52
N SER A 453 21.74 1.08 -11.85
CA SER A 453 21.46 1.81 -10.58
C SER A 453 20.31 2.83 -10.70
N VAL A 454 20.05 3.35 -11.88
CA VAL A 454 18.84 4.10 -12.21
C VAL A 454 18.22 3.50 -13.47
N MET A 455 17.09 2.86 -13.32
CA MET A 455 16.32 2.32 -14.43
C MET A 455 15.22 3.29 -14.84
N TYR A 456 14.68 3.10 -16.04
CA TYR A 456 13.63 3.94 -16.60
C TYR A 456 12.52 3.08 -17.17
N ALA A 457 11.29 3.57 -17.07
CA ALA A 457 10.13 2.97 -17.72
C ALA A 457 9.11 4.04 -18.12
N ASP A 458 8.31 3.73 -19.13
CA ASP A 458 7.09 4.50 -19.43
C ASP A 458 5.94 3.92 -18.62
N MET A 459 5.21 4.77 -17.91
CA MET A 459 4.18 4.34 -16.99
C MET A 459 2.83 4.96 -17.33
N ASN A 460 1.76 4.20 -17.16
CA ASN A 460 0.40 4.68 -17.34
C ASN A 460 -0.54 4.07 -16.30
N SER A 461 -1.21 4.93 -15.56
CA SER A 461 -2.28 4.54 -14.61
C SER A 461 -3.68 4.80 -15.19
N MET A 462 -3.79 5.30 -16.42
CA MET A 462 -5.09 5.66 -16.98
C MET A 462 -5.78 4.42 -17.53
N SER A 463 -6.98 4.13 -17.02
CA SER A 463 -7.94 3.41 -17.82
C SER A 463 -8.29 4.28 -19.04
N ASN A 464 -8.32 3.71 -20.24
CA ASN A 464 -8.83 4.39 -21.44
C ASN A 464 -10.31 4.79 -21.30
N SER A 465 -10.95 4.51 -20.17
CA SER A 465 -12.36 4.77 -19.87
C SER A 465 -12.59 5.84 -18.80
N GLY A 466 -11.55 6.39 -18.18
CA GLY A 466 -11.71 7.38 -17.11
C GLY A 466 -11.36 6.87 -15.71
N TYR A 467 -11.64 7.67 -14.70
CA TYR A 467 -11.43 7.36 -13.29
C TYR A 467 -12.64 7.80 -12.46
N THR A 468 -12.77 7.22 -11.26
CA THR A 468 -13.85 7.54 -10.33
C THR A 468 -13.29 8.32 -9.14
N LEU A 469 -13.91 9.44 -8.78
CA LEU A 469 -13.68 10.10 -7.50
C LEU A 469 -14.67 9.55 -6.47
N SER A 470 -14.16 9.05 -5.37
CA SER A 470 -14.96 8.54 -4.26
C SER A 470 -14.29 8.84 -2.93
N TYR A 471 -15.09 8.99 -1.89
CA TYR A 471 -14.63 9.17 -0.51
C TYR A 471 -15.25 8.12 0.42
N ASP A 472 -16.08 7.23 -0.11
CA ASP A 472 -16.62 6.06 0.55
C ASP A 472 -15.69 4.86 0.30
N GLU A 473 -15.04 4.36 1.35
CA GLU A 473 -13.99 3.34 1.23
C GLU A 473 -14.53 1.93 0.98
N ASN A 474 -15.67 1.59 1.60
CA ASN A 474 -16.21 0.22 1.62
C ASN A 474 -17.59 0.07 0.97
N GLY A 475 -18.09 1.10 0.29
CA GLY A 475 -19.35 1.06 -0.43
C GLY A 475 -20.59 1.17 0.45
N ILE A 476 -21.70 0.63 -0.01
CA ILE A 476 -23.00 0.76 0.68
C ILE A 476 -22.95 0.00 2.01
N ALA A 477 -22.84 0.72 3.13
CA ALA A 477 -22.99 0.13 4.45
C ALA A 477 -24.46 -0.25 4.69
N ALA A 478 -24.69 -1.32 5.46
CA ALA A 478 -26.02 -1.82 5.78
C ALA A 478 -26.86 -0.89 6.71
N THR A 479 -26.32 0.26 7.10
CA THR A 479 -26.98 1.22 7.99
C THR A 479 -27.55 2.38 7.20
N SER A 480 -28.87 2.44 7.14
CA SER A 480 -29.61 3.62 6.72
C SER A 480 -29.80 4.57 7.89
N ILE A 481 -29.56 5.85 7.67
CA ILE A 481 -29.85 6.87 8.66
C ILE A 481 -31.19 7.52 8.33
N THR A 482 -32.05 7.55 9.33
CA THR A 482 -33.22 8.42 9.36
C THR A 482 -32.72 9.84 9.55
N ILE A 483 -32.46 10.54 8.46
CA ILE A 483 -32.41 11.98 8.54
C ILE A 483 -33.87 12.43 8.66
N GLY A 484 -34.17 13.27 9.66
CA GLY A 484 -35.54 13.66 9.94
C GLY A 484 -36.26 14.28 8.73
N THR A 485 -37.56 14.55 8.84
CA THR A 485 -38.44 15.06 7.78
C THR A 485 -37.96 16.31 7.05
N ASP A 486 -36.83 16.88 7.47
CA ASP A 486 -36.28 18.16 7.01
C ASP A 486 -35.00 18.03 6.14
N VAL A 487 -34.51 16.84 5.83
CA VAL A 487 -33.34 16.64 4.96
C VAL A 487 -33.78 16.00 3.66
N GLN A 488 -33.62 16.73 2.57
CA GLN A 488 -34.00 16.28 1.23
C GLN A 488 -32.81 16.09 0.30
N TYR A 489 -31.61 16.57 0.69
CA TYR A 489 -30.42 16.55 -0.14
C TYR A 489 -29.24 15.95 0.61
N SER A 490 -28.48 15.08 -0.07
CA SER A 490 -27.15 14.64 0.31
C SER A 490 -26.18 15.03 -0.78
N GLY A 491 -24.96 15.45 -0.46
CA GLY A 491 -23.98 15.87 -1.45
C GLY A 491 -22.55 15.60 -1.06
N VAL A 492 -21.70 15.54 -2.05
CA VAL A 492 -20.25 15.33 -1.88
C VAL A 492 -19.50 16.41 -2.66
N HIS A 493 -18.51 17.00 -1.99
CA HIS A 493 -17.56 17.92 -2.57
C HIS A 493 -16.37 17.14 -3.13
N PHE A 494 -16.17 17.23 -4.43
CA PHE A 494 -15.08 16.59 -5.15
C PHE A 494 -14.03 17.59 -5.58
N THR A 495 -12.77 17.18 -5.50
CA THR A 495 -11.63 17.88 -6.12
C THR A 495 -11.00 16.94 -7.13
N SER A 496 -10.89 17.35 -8.38
CA SER A 496 -10.28 16.53 -9.43
C SER A 496 -8.84 16.96 -9.66
N GLU A 497 -7.87 16.23 -9.14
CA GLU A 497 -6.45 16.54 -9.32
C GLU A 497 -5.99 16.43 -10.79
N ARG A 498 -6.70 15.65 -11.61
CA ARG A 498 -6.30 15.36 -13.00
C ARG A 498 -7.13 16.09 -14.06
N GLY A 499 -8.32 16.50 -13.69
CA GLY A 499 -9.31 16.97 -14.67
C GLY A 499 -9.87 15.84 -15.54
N GLY A 500 -10.70 16.20 -16.51
CA GLY A 500 -11.36 15.28 -17.42
C GLY A 500 -12.78 15.72 -17.76
N PHE A 501 -13.62 14.77 -18.18
CA PHE A 501 -15.03 14.99 -18.45
C PHE A 501 -15.86 14.15 -17.48
N LEU A 502 -16.63 14.78 -16.63
CA LEU A 502 -17.59 14.07 -15.79
C LEU A 502 -18.66 13.46 -16.70
N THR A 503 -18.76 12.14 -16.69
CA THR A 503 -19.64 11.37 -17.59
C THR A 503 -20.70 10.56 -16.88
N GLU A 504 -20.47 10.19 -15.64
CA GLU A 504 -21.42 9.41 -14.84
C GLU A 504 -21.34 9.81 -13.36
N ILE A 505 -22.46 9.71 -12.66
CA ILE A 505 -22.53 9.76 -11.21
C ILE A 505 -23.12 8.45 -10.70
N ASP A 506 -22.44 7.81 -9.78
CA ASP A 506 -23.01 6.71 -9.02
C ASP A 506 -23.51 7.23 -7.67
N PHE A 507 -24.66 6.77 -7.22
CA PHE A 507 -25.11 6.97 -5.84
C PHE A 507 -25.75 5.72 -5.25
N GLY A 508 -25.57 5.53 -3.94
CA GLY A 508 -26.05 4.37 -3.21
C GLY A 508 -27.43 4.60 -2.62
N LEU A 509 -28.30 3.60 -2.74
CA LEU A 509 -29.61 3.53 -2.09
C LEU A 509 -29.64 2.36 -1.09
N THR A 510 -30.04 2.61 0.15
CA THR A 510 -30.30 1.52 1.09
C THR A 510 -31.73 1.00 0.91
N TYR A 511 -31.86 -0.33 0.86
CA TYR A 511 -33.17 -0.99 0.89
C TYR A 511 -33.69 -1.00 2.31
N SER A 512 -34.76 -0.24 2.62
CA SER A 512 -35.54 -0.46 3.83
C SER A 512 -36.81 -1.25 3.47
N GLY A 513 -37.07 -2.37 4.13
CA GLY A 513 -38.27 -3.20 3.92
C GLY A 513 -39.60 -2.50 4.21
N PHE A 514 -39.64 -1.19 4.34
CA PHE A 514 -40.79 -0.31 4.51
C PHE A 514 -41.24 0.37 3.22
N TRP A 515 -40.63 0.07 2.09
CA TRP A 515 -41.06 0.62 0.81
C TRP A 515 -42.42 0.06 0.42
N ASN A 516 -43.41 0.89 0.51
CA ASN A 516 -44.72 0.59 0.01
C ASN A 516 -44.67 0.88 -1.50
N THR A 517 -44.74 -0.09 -2.35
CA THR A 517 -45.01 -0.19 -3.80
C THR A 517 -44.80 1.04 -4.70
N ASP A 518 -44.32 2.19 -4.22
CA ASP A 518 -44.18 3.41 -4.98
C ASP A 518 -42.68 3.65 -5.35
N LEU A 519 -42.47 4.06 -6.61
CA LEU A 519 -41.16 4.41 -7.13
C LEU A 519 -40.54 5.60 -6.38
N LEU A 520 -39.32 5.46 -5.88
CA LEU A 520 -38.56 6.56 -5.29
C LEU A 520 -38.10 7.52 -6.37
N SER A 521 -38.58 8.77 -6.33
CA SER A 521 -38.16 9.82 -7.23
C SER A 521 -36.93 10.54 -6.70
N TRP A 522 -35.93 10.74 -7.56
CA TRP A 522 -34.67 11.39 -7.23
C TRP A 522 -34.23 12.38 -8.32
N GLU A 523 -33.38 13.35 -7.94
CA GLU A 523 -32.65 14.25 -8.83
C GLU A 523 -31.17 14.26 -8.46
N VAL A 524 -30.27 14.09 -9.44
CA VAL A 524 -28.84 14.31 -9.34
C VAL A 524 -28.52 15.69 -9.90
N MET A 525 -27.84 16.51 -9.15
CA MET A 525 -27.43 17.87 -9.50
C MET A 525 -25.92 18.00 -9.45
N VAL A 526 -25.33 18.58 -10.47
CA VAL A 526 -23.88 18.86 -10.55
C VAL A 526 -23.67 20.38 -10.57
N TYR A 527 -22.75 20.84 -9.74
CA TYR A 527 -22.39 22.26 -9.59
C TYR A 527 -20.88 22.45 -9.87
N ASP A 528 -20.51 23.63 -10.39
CA ASP A 528 -19.14 23.95 -10.82
C ASP A 528 -18.16 24.28 -9.69
N ASP A 529 -18.63 24.47 -8.47
CA ASP A 529 -17.83 24.81 -7.30
C ASP A 529 -18.56 24.48 -5.98
N PHE A 530 -17.82 24.38 -4.91
CA PHE A 530 -18.31 24.35 -3.54
C PHE A 530 -17.27 24.96 -2.60
N SER A 531 -17.65 25.99 -1.88
CA SER A 531 -16.74 26.72 -0.98
C SER A 531 -17.49 27.25 0.24
N ASP A 532 -16.79 27.90 1.16
CA ASP A 532 -17.37 28.61 2.31
C ASP A 532 -18.36 29.71 1.91
N GLN A 533 -18.36 30.11 0.63
CA GLN A 533 -19.33 31.07 0.08
C GLN A 533 -20.65 30.40 -0.37
N GLY A 534 -20.71 29.08 -0.34
CA GLY A 534 -21.85 28.27 -0.76
C GLY A 534 -21.57 27.40 -1.98
N ILE A 535 -22.65 26.86 -2.56
CA ILE A 535 -22.60 26.09 -3.80
C ILE A 535 -22.43 27.01 -5.01
N GLY A 536 -21.66 26.53 -6.01
CA GLY A 536 -21.46 27.21 -7.28
C GLY A 536 -22.68 27.22 -8.20
N ASN A 537 -22.44 27.43 -9.47
CA ASN A 537 -23.52 27.43 -10.49
C ASN A 537 -23.94 26.00 -10.81
N LEU A 538 -25.23 25.80 -10.96
CA LEU A 538 -25.78 24.52 -11.40
C LEU A 538 -25.40 24.27 -12.87
N LEU A 539 -24.69 23.14 -13.12
CA LEU A 539 -24.27 22.73 -14.45
C LEU A 539 -25.29 21.79 -15.10
N GLN A 540 -25.81 20.82 -14.34
CA GLN A 540 -26.77 19.84 -14.84
C GLN A 540 -27.70 19.31 -13.76
N ILE A 541 -28.92 18.94 -14.13
CA ILE A 541 -29.85 18.13 -13.35
C ILE A 541 -30.26 16.93 -14.17
N VAL A 542 -30.25 15.74 -13.53
CA VAL A 542 -30.83 14.52 -14.07
C VAL A 542 -31.81 13.94 -13.09
N SER A 543 -33.06 13.70 -13.53
CA SER A 543 -34.15 13.17 -12.70
C SER A 543 -34.48 11.73 -13.08
N GLY A 544 -34.88 10.94 -12.11
CA GLY A 544 -35.28 9.55 -12.33
C GLY A 544 -36.06 8.96 -11.18
N ASN A 545 -36.36 7.65 -11.33
CA ASN A 545 -37.05 6.86 -10.30
C ASN A 545 -36.33 5.52 -10.11
N SER A 546 -36.41 4.97 -8.90
CA SER A 546 -35.89 3.66 -8.56
C SER A 546 -36.88 2.87 -7.71
N ASP A 547 -36.99 1.57 -7.97
CA ASP A 547 -37.86 0.63 -7.28
C ASP A 547 -37.09 -0.37 -6.40
N GLU A 548 -35.75 -0.29 -6.40
CA GLU A 548 -34.87 -1.17 -5.64
C GLU A 548 -33.65 -0.41 -5.07
N GLY A 549 -33.05 -0.96 -4.00
CA GLY A 549 -31.79 -0.49 -3.43
C GLY A 549 -30.57 -0.85 -4.28
N GLY A 550 -29.38 -0.46 -3.81
CA GLY A 550 -28.10 -0.68 -4.48
C GLY A 550 -27.56 0.56 -5.19
N TRP A 551 -26.48 0.38 -5.93
CA TRP A 551 -25.87 1.45 -6.71
C TRP A 551 -26.72 1.81 -7.93
N LYS A 552 -26.87 3.11 -8.16
CA LYS A 552 -27.50 3.67 -9.37
C LYS A 552 -26.48 4.49 -10.12
N THR A 553 -26.23 4.13 -11.40
CA THR A 553 -25.35 4.84 -12.30
C THR A 553 -26.14 5.78 -13.20
N ILE A 554 -25.86 7.07 -13.13
CA ILE A 554 -26.58 8.11 -13.85
C ILE A 554 -25.63 8.75 -14.89
N PRO A 555 -25.95 8.66 -16.18
CA PRO A 555 -25.15 9.32 -17.21
C PRO A 555 -25.26 10.83 -17.10
N ILE A 556 -24.12 11.52 -17.28
CA ILE A 556 -23.96 12.97 -17.27
C ILE A 556 -23.47 13.43 -18.65
N ASP A 557 -23.89 14.61 -19.08
CA ASP A 557 -23.56 15.18 -20.40
C ASP A 557 -22.13 15.74 -20.44
N SER A 558 -21.13 14.89 -20.28
CA SER A 558 -19.70 15.20 -20.46
C SER A 558 -19.27 16.61 -19.99
N ILE A 559 -19.44 16.90 -18.71
CA ILE A 559 -19.07 18.19 -18.11
C ILE A 559 -17.55 18.27 -17.99
N PRO A 560 -16.85 19.25 -18.58
CA PRO A 560 -15.41 19.40 -18.44
C PRO A 560 -15.06 19.86 -17.03
N ILE A 561 -14.13 19.15 -16.40
CA ILE A 561 -13.54 19.46 -15.09
C ILE A 561 -12.04 19.68 -15.31
N SER A 562 -11.52 20.82 -14.90
CA SER A 562 -10.08 21.12 -14.99
C SER A 562 -9.28 20.40 -13.90
N PRO A 563 -7.96 20.21 -14.08
CA PRO A 563 -7.10 19.80 -12.96
C PRO A 563 -7.24 20.75 -11.78
N ASP A 564 -7.24 20.20 -10.58
CA ASP A 564 -7.42 20.90 -9.28
C ASP A 564 -8.73 21.70 -9.17
N GLN A 565 -9.70 21.42 -10.04
CA GLN A 565 -11.02 22.03 -9.95
C GLN A 565 -11.89 21.31 -8.92
N ASP A 566 -12.49 22.10 -8.03
CA ASP A 566 -13.56 21.67 -7.16
C ASP A 566 -14.90 21.65 -7.92
N PHE A 567 -15.73 20.66 -7.58
CA PHE A 567 -17.12 20.59 -8.03
C PHE A 567 -17.97 19.88 -6.98
N PHE A 568 -19.27 20.07 -7.04
CA PHE A 568 -20.19 19.50 -6.05
C PHE A 568 -21.30 18.68 -6.72
N VAL A 569 -21.53 17.50 -6.18
CA VAL A 569 -22.65 16.66 -6.62
C VAL A 569 -23.63 16.50 -5.49
N ALA A 570 -24.90 16.83 -5.71
CA ALA A 570 -25.97 16.63 -4.76
C ALA A 570 -27.02 15.66 -5.33
N VAL A 571 -27.55 14.81 -4.48
CA VAL A 571 -28.69 13.93 -4.77
C VAL A 571 -29.87 14.37 -3.90
N LYS A 572 -30.99 14.65 -4.52
CA LYS A 572 -32.26 14.99 -3.87
C LYS A 572 -33.22 13.83 -3.96
N PHE A 573 -33.95 13.57 -2.89
CA PHE A 573 -35.06 12.62 -2.85
C PHE A 573 -36.37 13.33 -2.50
N TYR A 574 -37.47 12.91 -3.12
CA TYR A 574 -38.77 13.56 -3.00
C TYR A 574 -39.68 12.93 -1.93
N ASP A 575 -39.37 11.73 -1.45
CA ASP A 575 -40.20 11.01 -0.50
C ASP A 575 -39.60 11.02 0.91
N ASN A 576 -40.48 11.09 1.92
CA ASN A 576 -40.16 11.16 3.35
C ASN A 576 -39.65 9.81 3.94
N GLY A 577 -38.90 9.05 3.19
CA GLY A 577 -38.43 7.72 3.57
C GLY A 577 -36.90 7.59 3.47
N TYR A 578 -36.33 6.91 4.37
CA TYR A 578 -34.97 6.50 4.61
C TYR A 578 -34.23 5.96 3.37
N VAL A 579 -33.43 6.76 2.71
CA VAL A 579 -32.87 6.36 1.42
C VAL A 579 -31.40 6.65 1.23
N TYR A 580 -30.81 7.51 2.05
CA TYR A 580 -29.39 7.82 1.94
C TYR A 580 -28.53 6.66 2.42
N SER A 581 -27.57 6.26 1.61
CA SER A 581 -26.53 5.32 1.98
C SER A 581 -25.26 6.08 2.37
N PHE A 582 -24.65 5.65 3.47
CA PHE A 582 -23.39 6.19 3.96
C PHE A 582 -22.45 5.05 4.26
N ASP A 583 -21.15 5.27 4.00
CA ASP A 583 -20.08 4.45 4.51
C ASP A 583 -19.70 4.97 5.92
N ASN A 584 -19.98 4.19 6.93
CA ASN A 584 -19.65 4.51 8.33
C ASN A 584 -18.41 3.76 8.83
N THR A 585 -17.64 3.19 7.93
CA THR A 585 -16.41 2.46 8.21
C THR A 585 -15.20 3.31 7.79
N GLY A 586 -14.13 3.31 8.57
CA GLY A 586 -12.91 4.04 8.23
C GLY A 586 -12.84 5.49 8.75
N VAL A 587 -11.96 6.28 8.14
CA VAL A 587 -11.75 7.70 8.44
C VAL A 587 -12.64 8.55 7.55
N PHE A 588 -13.48 9.37 8.15
CA PHE A 588 -14.40 10.23 7.39
C PHE A 588 -13.64 11.34 6.65
N SER A 589 -14.02 11.54 5.38
CA SER A 589 -13.36 12.50 4.49
C SER A 589 -13.63 13.97 4.80
N GLU A 590 -14.66 14.26 5.63
CA GLU A 590 -15.21 15.62 5.87
C GLU A 590 -15.73 16.31 4.59
N ARG A 591 -16.00 15.54 3.51
CA ARG A 591 -16.47 16.03 2.21
C ARG A 591 -17.93 15.75 1.93
N SER A 592 -18.64 15.20 2.89
CA SER A 592 -20.05 14.85 2.79
C SER A 592 -20.93 15.85 3.50
N TYR A 593 -22.00 16.27 2.82
CA TYR A 593 -22.87 17.37 3.23
C TYR A 593 -24.35 16.98 3.10
N TYR A 594 -25.20 17.64 3.88
CA TYR A 594 -26.66 17.52 3.76
C TYR A 594 -27.37 18.87 3.71
N SER A 595 -28.56 18.92 3.14
CA SER A 595 -29.38 20.12 3.09
C SER A 595 -30.87 19.81 3.12
N ALA A 596 -31.63 20.68 3.81
CA ALA A 596 -33.10 20.65 3.81
C ALA A 596 -33.70 21.39 2.62
N ASN A 597 -33.00 22.35 2.03
CA ASN A 597 -33.54 23.30 1.04
C ASN A 597 -32.75 23.35 -0.28
N GLY A 598 -31.63 22.62 -0.37
CA GLY A 598 -30.75 22.59 -1.54
C GLY A 598 -29.94 23.87 -1.77
N SER A 599 -29.95 24.82 -0.85
CA SER A 599 -29.21 26.09 -0.97
C SER A 599 -28.20 26.30 0.17
N THR A 600 -28.41 25.67 1.31
CA THR A 600 -27.51 25.73 2.46
C THR A 600 -27.16 24.31 2.84
N TYR A 601 -25.87 23.95 2.75
CA TYR A 601 -25.36 22.64 3.07
C TYR A 601 -24.56 22.66 4.37
N TYR A 602 -24.68 21.60 5.16
CA TYR A 602 -24.04 21.43 6.45
C TYR A 602 -23.15 20.19 6.44
N SER A 603 -21.94 20.30 6.94
CA SER A 603 -20.94 19.22 7.02
C SER A 603 -21.08 18.33 8.28
N ASP A 604 -22.13 18.49 9.08
CA ASP A 604 -22.29 17.78 10.36
C ASP A 604 -22.77 16.31 10.19
N LEU A 605 -22.19 15.63 9.19
CA LEU A 605 -22.33 14.19 9.00
C LEU A 605 -21.21 13.38 9.66
N SER A 606 -20.31 14.02 10.38
CA SER A 606 -19.14 13.38 11.04
C SER A 606 -19.48 12.20 11.97
N SER A 607 -20.75 12.09 12.40
CA SER A 607 -21.24 10.94 13.17
C SER A 607 -21.88 9.84 12.32
N TYR A 608 -22.01 10.03 11.01
CA TYR A 608 -22.75 9.14 10.12
C TYR A 608 -21.91 8.49 9.02
N GLY A 609 -20.80 9.11 8.64
CA GLY A 609 -19.90 8.61 7.61
C GLY A 609 -19.94 9.39 6.31
N ASP A 610 -19.26 8.87 5.29
CA ASP A 610 -19.23 9.46 3.97
C ASP A 610 -20.43 9.06 3.12
N ALA A 611 -21.01 10.02 2.40
CA ALA A 611 -22.15 9.76 1.52
C ALA A 611 -21.70 8.89 0.33
N ASN A 612 -22.45 7.84 0.04
CA ASN A 612 -22.20 6.97 -1.11
C ASN A 612 -22.58 7.67 -2.42
N ILE A 613 -21.78 8.65 -2.82
CA ILE A 613 -21.87 9.36 -4.10
C ILE A 613 -20.49 9.35 -4.72
N ARG A 614 -20.38 8.91 -5.97
CA ARG A 614 -19.14 8.79 -6.72
C ARG A 614 -19.26 9.51 -8.06
N ALA A 615 -18.17 10.15 -8.48
CA ALA A 615 -18.11 10.88 -9.74
C ALA A 615 -17.14 10.20 -10.69
N LYS A 616 -17.60 9.76 -11.87
CA LYS A 616 -16.77 9.14 -12.90
C LYS A 616 -16.37 10.16 -13.95
N LEU A 617 -15.08 10.38 -14.08
CA LEU A 617 -14.50 11.26 -15.08
C LEU A 617 -13.87 10.44 -16.20
N SER A 618 -14.23 10.73 -17.44
CA SER A 618 -13.57 10.21 -18.63
C SER A 618 -12.43 11.14 -19.03
N THR A 619 -11.26 10.59 -19.27
CA THR A 619 -10.16 11.33 -19.91
C THR A 619 -10.25 11.30 -21.42
N ASP A 620 -11.14 10.46 -21.96
CA ASP A 620 -11.37 10.28 -23.38
C ASP A 620 -12.59 11.07 -23.87
N ILE A 621 -12.34 12.21 -24.48
CA ILE A 621 -13.36 12.96 -25.24
C ILE A 621 -13.95 12.09 -26.38
N TYR A 622 -13.21 11.09 -26.83
CA TYR A 622 -13.54 10.29 -28.02
C TYR A 622 -14.62 9.24 -27.84
N ASN A 623 -14.76 8.66 -26.64
CA ASN A 623 -15.65 7.50 -26.45
C ASN A 623 -17.08 7.86 -26.05
N SER A 624 -17.33 8.99 -25.41
CA SER A 624 -18.69 9.41 -25.04
C SER A 624 -19.55 9.88 -26.23
N VAL A 625 -18.91 10.35 -27.29
CA VAL A 625 -19.61 10.79 -28.52
C VAL A 625 -19.80 9.63 -29.52
N LYS A 626 -19.05 8.53 -29.41
CA LYS A 626 -19.02 7.43 -30.40
C LYS A 626 -20.00 6.27 -30.16
N LYS A 627 -20.85 6.29 -29.16
CA LYS A 627 -21.86 5.22 -29.01
C LYS A 627 -22.94 5.20 -30.11
N ASN A 628 -22.94 6.20 -30.99
CA ASN A 628 -23.78 6.23 -32.20
C ASN A 628 -23.05 6.87 -33.40
N HIS A 629 -22.11 6.21 -34.02
CA HIS A 629 -21.80 6.21 -35.46
C HIS A 629 -20.34 5.89 -35.81
N LEU A 630 -20.17 4.82 -36.55
CA LEU A 630 -19.19 4.51 -37.61
C LEU A 630 -17.70 4.85 -37.39
N SER A 631 -16.89 3.81 -37.46
CA SER A 631 -15.45 3.77 -37.60
C SER A 631 -14.87 4.78 -38.60
N PHE A 632 -13.99 5.66 -38.12
CA PHE A 632 -13.00 6.36 -38.95
C PHE A 632 -11.61 6.28 -38.26
N PRO A 633 -10.53 6.31 -39.05
CA PRO A 633 -9.17 6.17 -38.52
C PRO A 633 -8.68 7.43 -37.79
N ASP A 634 -7.67 7.27 -36.95
CA ASP A 634 -7.15 8.23 -35.98
C ASP A 634 -6.26 9.35 -36.54
N GLU A 635 -6.63 10.02 -37.64
CA GLU A 635 -5.62 10.70 -38.45
C GLU A 635 -5.50 12.22 -38.34
N PHE A 636 -6.44 12.96 -37.71
CA PHE A 636 -6.37 14.41 -37.69
C PHE A 636 -7.52 15.00 -36.87
N SER A 637 -7.26 15.81 -35.83
CA SER A 637 -8.33 16.30 -34.97
C SER A 637 -8.13 17.74 -34.52
N LEU A 638 -9.17 18.57 -34.70
CA LEU A 638 -9.28 19.89 -34.13
C LEU A 638 -10.29 19.88 -32.98
N TYR A 639 -9.84 20.22 -31.79
CA TYR A 639 -10.67 20.20 -30.58
C TYR A 639 -11.46 21.51 -30.38
N PRO A 640 -12.57 21.45 -29.62
CA PRO A 640 -13.26 22.69 -29.18
C PRO A 640 -12.28 23.60 -28.45
N ASN A 641 -12.40 24.90 -28.73
CA ASN A 641 -11.58 25.89 -28.01
C ASN A 641 -12.05 26.04 -26.57
N TYR A 642 -11.10 26.30 -25.68
CA TYR A 642 -11.42 26.53 -24.27
C TYR A 642 -10.68 27.77 -23.73
N PRO A 643 -11.41 28.62 -22.96
CA PRO A 643 -12.86 28.63 -22.70
C PRO A 643 -13.70 28.93 -23.99
N ASN A 644 -14.97 28.44 -24.00
CA ASN A 644 -15.95 28.78 -25.03
C ASN A 644 -17.38 28.79 -24.41
N PRO A 645 -18.04 29.94 -24.21
CA PRO A 645 -17.62 31.27 -24.63
C PRO A 645 -16.35 31.80 -23.96
N PHE A 646 -15.64 32.74 -24.63
CA PHE A 646 -14.35 33.26 -24.15
C PHE A 646 -14.28 34.81 -24.19
N ASN A 647 -13.34 35.39 -23.39
CA ASN A 647 -13.13 36.85 -23.31
C ASN A 647 -11.68 37.18 -22.88
N PRO A 648 -10.86 37.85 -23.64
CA PRO A 648 -10.83 37.84 -25.11
C PRO A 648 -9.93 36.69 -25.64
N LYS A 649 -9.41 35.79 -24.77
CA LYS A 649 -8.46 34.74 -25.12
C LYS A 649 -9.09 33.37 -25.01
N THR A 650 -8.70 32.49 -25.91
CA THR A 650 -9.07 31.08 -25.89
C THR A 650 -7.94 30.20 -26.42
N ASN A 651 -7.82 28.99 -25.97
CA ASN A 651 -6.89 28.02 -26.51
C ASN A 651 -7.59 27.13 -27.54
N ILE A 652 -6.92 26.93 -28.67
CA ILE A 652 -7.35 26.04 -29.74
C ILE A 652 -6.35 24.91 -29.78
N SER A 653 -6.82 23.68 -29.53
CA SER A 653 -5.98 22.50 -29.47
C SER A 653 -6.27 21.55 -30.64
N PHE A 654 -5.24 20.85 -31.10
CA PHE A 654 -5.35 19.89 -32.21
C PHE A 654 -4.34 18.75 -32.03
N ASN A 655 -4.62 17.62 -32.69
CA ASN A 655 -3.74 16.46 -32.72
C ASN A 655 -3.35 16.08 -34.14
N LEU A 656 -2.10 15.65 -34.32
CA LEU A 656 -1.56 15.18 -35.59
C LEU A 656 -0.97 13.78 -35.39
N GLU A 657 -1.39 12.81 -36.18
CA GLU A 657 -0.84 11.45 -36.14
C GLU A 657 0.60 11.37 -36.65
N HIS A 658 0.96 12.24 -37.60
CA HIS A 658 2.31 12.32 -38.18
C HIS A 658 2.67 13.78 -38.48
N ASP A 659 3.94 14.05 -38.73
CA ASP A 659 4.44 15.36 -39.09
C ASP A 659 3.68 15.90 -40.32
N ALA A 660 3.13 17.11 -40.22
CA ALA A 660 2.25 17.67 -41.23
C ALA A 660 2.40 19.19 -41.37
N GLU A 661 2.23 19.66 -42.62
CA GLU A 661 2.03 21.08 -42.90
C GLU A 661 0.53 21.41 -42.76
N ILE A 662 0.18 22.27 -41.80
CA ILE A 662 -1.19 22.61 -41.46
C ILE A 662 -1.42 24.11 -41.59
N VAL A 663 -2.67 24.45 -41.87
CA VAL A 663 -3.15 25.83 -41.84
C VAL A 663 -4.33 25.91 -40.88
N LEU A 664 -4.25 26.84 -39.89
CA LEU A 664 -5.34 27.14 -38.95
C LEU A 664 -5.77 28.58 -39.14
N GLU A 665 -7.01 28.76 -39.59
CA GLU A 665 -7.60 30.07 -39.89
C GLU A 665 -8.86 30.31 -39.08
N ILE A 666 -9.11 31.58 -38.74
CA ILE A 666 -10.33 32.02 -38.08
C ILE A 666 -11.24 32.72 -39.12
N TYR A 667 -12.48 32.30 -39.12
CA TYR A 667 -13.53 32.80 -40.01
C TYR A 667 -14.63 33.56 -39.27
N ASP A 668 -15.19 34.58 -39.91
CA ASP A 668 -16.40 35.21 -39.43
C ASP A 668 -17.68 34.46 -39.92
N LEU A 669 -18.86 34.86 -39.43
CA LEU A 669 -20.17 34.30 -39.85
C LEU A 669 -20.44 34.35 -41.35
N LYS A 670 -19.73 35.20 -42.09
CA LYS A 670 -19.87 35.33 -43.54
C LYS A 670 -18.90 34.45 -44.32
N GLY A 671 -18.13 33.61 -43.61
CA GLY A 671 -17.14 32.72 -44.21
C GLY A 671 -15.86 33.44 -44.70
N ARG A 672 -15.56 34.63 -44.19
CA ARG A 672 -14.34 35.37 -44.55
C ARG A 672 -13.26 35.05 -43.52
N VAL A 673 -12.05 34.74 -43.99
CA VAL A 673 -10.87 34.63 -43.14
C VAL A 673 -10.60 36.00 -42.51
N ILE A 674 -10.54 36.02 -41.18
CA ILE A 674 -10.21 37.23 -40.41
C ILE A 674 -8.80 37.17 -39.83
N GLU A 675 -8.25 35.95 -39.62
CA GLU A 675 -6.90 35.75 -39.13
C GLU A 675 -6.40 34.33 -39.49
N THR A 676 -5.14 34.21 -39.91
CA THR A 676 -4.43 32.94 -40.02
C THR A 676 -3.52 32.83 -38.81
N ILE A 677 -3.73 31.79 -37.99
CA ILE A 677 -3.01 31.58 -36.75
C ILE A 677 -1.81 30.67 -36.97
N ILE A 678 -1.95 29.66 -37.81
CA ILE A 678 -0.91 28.70 -38.17
C ILE A 678 -0.87 28.57 -39.68
N ASP A 679 0.34 28.56 -40.26
CA ASP A 679 0.66 28.21 -41.63
C ASP A 679 2.08 27.63 -41.63
N GLY A 680 2.21 26.30 -41.56
CA GLY A 680 3.51 25.64 -41.46
C GLY A 680 3.53 24.20 -40.97
N ASN A 681 4.75 23.68 -40.81
CA ASN A 681 4.98 22.31 -40.42
C ASN A 681 4.96 22.12 -38.89
N PHE A 682 4.24 21.09 -38.44
CA PHE A 682 4.17 20.66 -37.06
C PHE A 682 4.51 19.17 -36.99
N ASN A 683 5.18 18.77 -35.90
CA ASN A 683 5.47 17.36 -35.63
C ASN A 683 4.18 16.61 -35.24
N SER A 684 4.21 15.27 -35.31
CA SER A 684 3.14 14.43 -34.73
C SER A 684 2.95 14.73 -33.24
N GLY A 685 1.73 14.60 -32.74
CA GLY A 685 1.39 14.82 -31.34
C GLY A 685 0.33 15.89 -31.09
N HIS A 686 0.10 16.21 -29.83
CA HIS A 686 -0.85 17.19 -29.38
C HIS A 686 -0.25 18.60 -29.37
N HIS A 687 -1.00 19.57 -29.92
CA HIS A 687 -0.61 20.98 -29.99
C HIS A 687 -1.72 21.87 -29.45
N SER A 688 -1.34 22.99 -28.82
CA SER A 688 -2.28 23.98 -28.34
C SER A 688 -1.75 25.39 -28.63
N ILE A 689 -2.60 26.28 -29.13
CA ILE A 689 -2.26 27.67 -29.46
C ILE A 689 -3.30 28.61 -28.90
N THR A 690 -2.86 29.71 -28.32
CA THR A 690 -3.78 30.74 -27.78
C THR A 690 -4.16 31.74 -28.86
N TRP A 691 -5.46 31.88 -29.10
CA TRP A 691 -6.00 32.98 -29.92
C TRP A 691 -6.41 34.14 -29.02
N ASN A 692 -5.89 35.37 -29.32
CA ASN A 692 -6.30 36.62 -28.68
C ASN A 692 -7.20 37.41 -29.58
N ALA A 693 -8.50 37.38 -29.31
CA ALA A 693 -9.53 38.03 -30.07
C ALA A 693 -9.84 39.48 -29.60
N GLU A 694 -8.92 40.17 -28.91
CA GLU A 694 -9.14 41.49 -28.33
C GLU A 694 -9.53 42.52 -29.37
N LYS A 695 -9.06 42.42 -30.60
CA LYS A 695 -9.38 43.33 -31.74
C LYS A 695 -10.70 43.05 -32.43
N TYR A 696 -11.38 41.93 -32.13
CA TYR A 696 -12.64 41.52 -32.76
C TYR A 696 -13.84 41.82 -31.87
N SER A 697 -15.02 41.96 -32.45
CA SER A 697 -16.29 42.23 -31.74
C SER A 697 -16.86 40.92 -31.14
N SER A 698 -17.64 41.02 -30.08
CA SER A 698 -18.44 39.89 -29.58
C SER A 698 -19.27 39.28 -30.71
N GLY A 699 -19.27 37.94 -30.80
CA GLY A 699 -19.95 37.23 -31.87
C GLY A 699 -19.47 35.78 -32.04
N VAL A 700 -20.01 35.13 -33.06
CA VAL A 700 -19.63 33.74 -33.42
C VAL A 700 -18.53 33.77 -34.48
N TYR A 701 -17.53 32.97 -34.24
CA TYR A 701 -16.38 32.72 -35.10
C TYR A 701 -16.20 31.23 -35.33
N PHE A 702 -15.43 30.86 -36.35
CA PHE A 702 -15.08 29.48 -36.63
C PHE A 702 -13.56 29.35 -36.76
N ALA A 703 -12.95 28.42 -36.03
CA ALA A 703 -11.60 27.97 -36.31
C ALA A 703 -11.69 26.84 -37.34
N MET A 704 -10.92 26.91 -38.40
CA MET A 704 -10.81 25.87 -39.41
C MET A 704 -9.35 25.46 -39.55
N MET A 705 -9.06 24.20 -39.35
CA MET A 705 -7.75 23.61 -39.56
C MET A 705 -7.79 22.77 -40.82
N SER A 706 -6.79 22.95 -41.68
CA SER A 706 -6.67 22.25 -42.96
C SER A 706 -5.33 21.51 -43.08
N TYR A 707 -5.36 20.30 -43.65
CA TYR A 707 -4.22 19.49 -44.00
C TYR A 707 -4.51 18.73 -45.29
N LYS A 708 -3.75 19.01 -46.38
CA LYS A 708 -4.03 18.47 -47.73
C LYS A 708 -5.47 18.68 -48.13
N ASP A 709 -6.20 17.62 -48.44
CA ASP A 709 -7.61 17.63 -48.85
C ASP A 709 -8.57 17.51 -47.67
N PHE A 710 -8.09 17.53 -46.42
CA PHE A 710 -8.89 17.38 -45.21
C PHE A 710 -9.01 18.70 -44.45
N SER A 711 -10.18 18.96 -43.90
CA SER A 711 -10.40 20.13 -43.03
C SER A 711 -11.41 19.84 -41.95
N GLN A 712 -11.16 20.41 -40.77
CA GLN A 712 -12.10 20.41 -39.64
C GLN A 712 -12.36 21.82 -39.15
N GLN A 713 -13.59 22.06 -38.65
CA GLN A 713 -13.95 23.35 -38.09
C GLN A 713 -14.59 23.25 -36.72
N GLN A 714 -14.33 24.27 -35.87
CA GLN A 714 -14.91 24.43 -34.54
C GLN A 714 -15.57 25.79 -34.38
N LYS A 715 -16.75 25.80 -33.76
CA LYS A 715 -17.50 27.02 -33.47
C LYS A 715 -17.02 27.66 -32.19
N MET A 716 -16.71 28.93 -32.19
CA MET A 716 -16.23 29.71 -31.06
C MET A 716 -17.16 30.90 -30.79
N ILE A 717 -17.39 31.25 -29.52
CA ILE A 717 -18.25 32.36 -29.11
C ILE A 717 -17.42 33.35 -28.29
N LEU A 718 -17.19 34.54 -28.84
CA LEU A 718 -16.52 35.62 -28.14
C LEU A 718 -17.57 36.50 -27.46
N LEU A 719 -17.43 36.67 -26.13
CA LEU A 719 -18.23 37.55 -25.30
C LEU A 719 -17.30 38.60 -24.66
N LYS A 720 -17.48 39.87 -25.00
CA LYS A 720 -16.78 41.00 -24.36
C LYS A 720 -17.69 41.71 -23.41
#